data_563ee0e049dc4cfa851923358aac742b
#
_entry.id   563ee0e049dc4cfa851923358aac742b
#
_cell.length_a   1.000
_cell.length_b   1.000
_cell.length_c   1.000
_cell.angle_alpha   90.00
_cell.angle_beta   90.00
_cell.angle_gamma   90.00
#
_symmetry.space_group_name_H-M   'P 1'
#
loop_
_entity.id
_entity.type
_entity.pdbx_description
1 polymer ?
#
loop_
_entity_poly.entity_id
_entity_poly.type
_entity_poly.pdbx_seq_one_letter_code
_entity_poly.pdbx_strand_id
1 'polypeptide(L)'
;VIDGQETGSDSASDRDRRDVLTPGNRFLGRVVACDGTKVVIAAEAQNGETTLTELWSVGRLVSISVGTNRVVALVASMRTATSSWGEAANNVFLVDAELMGEVRMEAEGREIFSAGITRYPFIGAIAHRIRQADLRRIYDSGLPDSCAIGELTQDETIAATIHVPSMLSKHFAVLGSTGVGKSSSVSLLLRKAVEADPKLRVLILDPHNEFAAAFPDKAVTIDTDTLELPFWMMRLEEFAEVIFRGRPAAPEEYDVLREAIPEAKRAFRGGLDGALIRRQAERAGLTADTPVPYRMSDLLAQIDERIGRLEGRADKPALRALKTRLLAALDDPRYRFMFAAGTVEDSLQEILSRIFRLSGDGKPITAFQLAGIPGEVVNAVASVLCRMAFDIGLWSEGAVHVLVLCEEAHRYVPADAALGFLPTRQAIARIAKEGRKYGVSLGIVTQRPSELDQTILSQCSTVFAMRLANLRDQEIIRSAIPTSSSSTTTFLSAIGNGEAIAFGEAVAVPMRMRFTRLPPNRLPRPHQHGEEGWTAEGRPLDVNTIVARMRAVASPDITGFQQRYEAMSERATSEPPGILDRDASSGSQGFEPYSPSMLPGAGMPESRFGNPQADRFNALRRQILSTDSGPDRRPGGGTPRKG
;
A
#
# COMPACT_ATOMS: atom_id res chain seq x y z
N VAL A 1 7.87 -38.15 -63.15
CA VAL A 1 6.90 -37.04 -63.10
C VAL A 1 5.76 -37.49 -62.20
N ILE A 2 5.87 -37.33 -60.91
CA ILE A 2 4.71 -37.36 -59.99
C ILE A 2 5.04 -36.39 -58.86
N ASP A 3 4.23 -35.37 -58.77
CA ASP A 3 4.19 -34.39 -57.72
C ASP A 3 4.00 -35.03 -56.35
N GLY A 4 4.88 -34.77 -55.43
CA GLY A 4 4.68 -35.04 -54.03
C GLY A 4 4.24 -33.77 -53.34
N GLN A 5 2.96 -33.62 -53.07
CA GLN A 5 2.45 -32.67 -52.08
C GLN A 5 2.88 -33.15 -50.69
N GLU A 6 3.80 -32.44 -50.12
CA GLU A 6 4.02 -32.47 -48.68
C GLU A 6 2.85 -31.76 -48.00
N THR A 7 1.93 -32.53 -47.50
CA THR A 7 0.95 -32.08 -46.51
C THR A 7 1.70 -31.80 -45.23
N GLY A 8 1.77 -30.51 -44.88
CA GLY A 8 2.24 -30.07 -43.57
C GLY A 8 1.42 -30.73 -42.48
N SER A 9 1.99 -31.74 -41.83
CA SER A 9 1.46 -32.30 -40.61
C SER A 9 1.59 -31.25 -39.51
N ASP A 10 0.45 -30.72 -39.12
CA ASP A 10 0.26 -30.03 -37.87
C ASP A 10 1.09 -30.69 -36.78
N SER A 11 2.00 -29.95 -36.23
CA SER A 11 2.64 -30.24 -34.95
C SER A 11 1.63 -30.02 -33.83
N ALA A 12 0.58 -30.84 -33.78
CA ALA A 12 -0.18 -31.10 -32.59
C ALA A 12 0.84 -31.55 -31.56
N SER A 13 1.17 -30.62 -30.68
CA SER A 13 2.26 -30.66 -29.75
C SER A 13 2.31 -32.01 -29.04
N ASP A 14 3.49 -32.53 -28.79
CA ASP A 14 3.79 -33.70 -27.92
C ASP A 14 3.02 -33.66 -26.59
N ARG A 15 2.39 -32.55 -26.29
CA ARG A 15 1.56 -32.23 -25.12
C ARG A 15 0.19 -32.93 -25.13
N ASP A 16 -0.43 -33.11 -26.29
CA ASP A 16 -1.69 -33.85 -26.41
C ASP A 16 -1.50 -35.37 -26.40
N ARG A 17 -0.29 -35.84 -26.69
CA ARG A 17 0.03 -37.29 -26.65
C ARG A 17 -0.11 -37.89 -25.24
N ARG A 18 0.08 -37.11 -24.17
CA ARG A 18 -0.12 -37.59 -22.79
C ARG A 18 -1.59 -37.95 -22.48
N ASP A 19 -2.54 -37.32 -23.14
CA ASP A 19 -3.98 -37.61 -22.95
C ASP A 19 -4.46 -38.79 -23.82
N VAL A 20 -3.70 -39.20 -24.85
CA VAL A 20 -4.04 -40.30 -25.78
C VAL A 20 -3.49 -41.65 -25.29
N LEU A 21 -2.68 -41.66 -24.22
CA LEU A 21 -2.24 -42.88 -23.56
C LEU A 21 -3.46 -43.62 -23.00
N THR A 22 -3.56 -44.92 -23.34
CA THR A 22 -4.61 -45.89 -23.02
C THR A 22 -5.32 -45.63 -21.68
N PRO A 23 -6.65 -45.81 -21.58
CA PRO A 23 -7.44 -45.55 -20.36
C PRO A 23 -6.88 -46.18 -19.08
N GLY A 24 -6.13 -47.28 -19.18
CA GLY A 24 -5.47 -47.96 -18.06
C GLY A 24 -4.31 -47.15 -17.42
N ASN A 25 -3.68 -46.24 -18.17
CA ASN A 25 -2.51 -45.50 -17.68
C ASN A 25 -2.88 -44.23 -16.87
N ARG A 26 -4.16 -43.92 -16.70
CA ARG A 26 -4.65 -42.80 -15.93
C ARG A 26 -5.17 -43.17 -14.56
N PHE A 27 -5.34 -44.44 -14.29
CA PHE A 27 -5.78 -44.94 -13.00
C PHE A 27 -4.74 -44.65 -11.92
N LEU A 28 -5.18 -44.07 -10.83
CA LEU A 28 -4.34 -43.71 -9.70
C LEU A 28 -4.70 -44.51 -8.44
N GLY A 29 -5.95 -44.85 -8.25
CA GLY A 29 -6.41 -45.55 -7.05
C GLY A 29 -7.93 -45.50 -6.89
N ARG A 30 -8.41 -45.87 -5.70
CA ARG A 30 -9.84 -45.88 -5.36
C ARG A 30 -10.10 -45.13 -4.07
N VAL A 31 -11.24 -44.47 -4.00
CA VAL A 31 -11.73 -43.81 -2.79
C VAL A 31 -12.08 -44.87 -1.74
N VAL A 32 -11.50 -44.72 -0.55
CA VAL A 32 -11.75 -45.61 0.61
C VAL A 32 -12.47 -44.90 1.74
N ALA A 33 -12.46 -43.56 1.78
CA ALA A 33 -13.23 -42.73 2.71
C ALA A 33 -13.60 -41.40 2.07
N CYS A 34 -14.75 -40.83 2.46
CA CYS A 34 -15.19 -39.50 2.05
C CYS A 34 -16.03 -38.89 3.18
N ASP A 35 -15.74 -37.62 3.58
CA ASP A 35 -16.49 -36.89 4.62
C ASP A 35 -17.22 -35.64 4.09
N GLY A 36 -17.28 -35.46 2.76
CA GLY A 36 -17.93 -34.31 2.11
C GLY A 36 -16.99 -33.12 1.87
N THR A 37 -15.87 -33.01 2.58
CA THR A 37 -14.82 -32.01 2.34
C THR A 37 -13.52 -32.65 1.88
N LYS A 38 -13.26 -33.88 2.30
CA LYS A 38 -12.04 -34.65 2.04
C LYS A 38 -12.37 -36.07 1.55
N VAL A 39 -11.45 -36.60 0.81
CA VAL A 39 -11.46 -38.02 0.40
C VAL A 39 -10.10 -38.63 0.76
N VAL A 40 -10.15 -39.94 1.07
CA VAL A 40 -8.94 -40.76 1.19
C VAL A 40 -8.92 -41.71 0.00
N ILE A 41 -7.84 -41.72 -0.74
CA ILE A 41 -7.64 -42.59 -1.92
C ILE A 41 -6.58 -43.61 -1.55
N ALA A 42 -6.90 -44.89 -1.71
CA ALA A 42 -5.92 -45.97 -1.64
C ALA A 42 -5.29 -46.18 -3.01
N ALA A 43 -3.97 -46.12 -3.04
CA ALA A 43 -3.18 -46.34 -4.26
C ALA A 43 -2.05 -47.34 -4.00
N GLU A 44 -1.71 -48.11 -5.04
CA GLU A 44 -0.63 -49.10 -4.98
C GLU A 44 0.64 -48.55 -5.60
N ALA A 45 1.76 -48.81 -4.94
CA ALA A 45 3.08 -48.50 -5.40
C ALA A 45 3.82 -49.77 -5.77
N GLN A 46 4.19 -49.92 -7.03
CA GLN A 46 5.09 -50.99 -7.47
C GLN A 46 6.53 -50.56 -7.29
N ASN A 47 7.38 -51.44 -6.78
CA ASN A 47 8.80 -51.14 -6.55
C ASN A 47 9.51 -50.89 -7.89
N GLY A 48 10.31 -49.80 -7.94
CA GLY A 48 11.17 -49.48 -9.08
C GLY A 48 10.56 -48.52 -10.13
N GLU A 49 9.32 -48.10 -9.99
CA GLU A 49 8.74 -47.10 -10.89
C GLU A 49 9.10 -45.68 -10.48
N THR A 50 10.00 -45.07 -11.24
CA THR A 50 10.27 -43.62 -11.23
C THR A 50 9.04 -42.75 -11.50
N THR A 51 7.99 -43.38 -12.07
CA THR A 51 6.69 -42.75 -12.39
C THR A 51 5.86 -42.38 -11.16
N LEU A 52 6.10 -42.95 -9.97
CA LEU A 52 5.31 -42.62 -8.77
C LEU A 52 5.47 -41.17 -8.33
N THR A 53 6.69 -40.63 -8.40
CA THR A 53 6.98 -39.20 -8.06
C THR A 53 6.35 -38.23 -9.06
N GLU A 54 6.15 -38.68 -10.31
CA GLU A 54 5.47 -37.90 -11.34
C GLU A 54 3.95 -37.97 -11.22
N LEU A 55 3.40 -39.07 -10.69
CA LEU A 55 1.97 -39.30 -10.57
C LEU A 55 1.40 -38.72 -9.27
N TRP A 56 2.10 -38.90 -8.17
CA TRP A 56 1.69 -38.50 -6.84
C TRP A 56 2.64 -37.49 -6.22
N SER A 57 2.15 -36.29 -5.94
CA SER A 57 2.83 -35.33 -5.09
C SER A 57 1.82 -34.45 -4.37
N VAL A 58 2.17 -34.02 -3.17
CA VAL A 58 1.35 -33.09 -2.40
C VAL A 58 1.16 -31.79 -3.17
N GLY A 59 -0.07 -31.29 -3.21
CA GLY A 59 -0.43 -30.11 -3.98
C GLY A 59 -0.88 -30.38 -5.42
N ARG A 60 -0.84 -31.62 -5.93
CA ARG A 60 -1.38 -31.95 -7.25
C ARG A 60 -2.89 -32.16 -7.21
N LEU A 61 -3.55 -31.86 -8.35
CA LEU A 61 -4.95 -32.18 -8.56
C LEU A 61 -5.14 -33.59 -9.12
N VAL A 62 -6.16 -34.25 -8.62
CA VAL A 62 -6.64 -35.53 -9.10
C VAL A 62 -8.13 -35.46 -9.50
N SER A 63 -8.57 -36.33 -10.40
CA SER A 63 -9.95 -36.40 -10.87
C SER A 63 -10.60 -37.67 -10.38
N ILE A 64 -11.77 -37.61 -9.76
CA ILE A 64 -12.52 -38.73 -9.23
C ILE A 64 -13.81 -38.86 -10.05
N SER A 65 -14.04 -40.04 -10.64
CA SER A 65 -15.23 -40.31 -11.48
C SER A 65 -16.45 -40.51 -10.61
N VAL A 66 -17.51 -39.71 -10.84
CA VAL A 66 -18.80 -39.83 -10.16
C VAL A 66 -19.92 -39.76 -11.19
N GLY A 67 -20.30 -40.90 -11.73
CA GLY A 67 -21.25 -40.98 -12.85
C GLY A 67 -20.68 -40.30 -14.10
N THR A 68 -21.39 -39.31 -14.63
CA THR A 68 -20.96 -38.50 -15.78
C THR A 68 -20.05 -37.32 -15.38
N ASN A 69 -20.02 -36.99 -14.09
CA ASN A 69 -19.23 -35.89 -13.57
C ASN A 69 -17.85 -36.35 -13.08
N ARG A 70 -16.94 -35.43 -13.00
CA ARG A 70 -15.61 -35.65 -12.43
C ARG A 70 -15.38 -34.67 -11.27
N VAL A 71 -15.25 -35.21 -10.07
CA VAL A 71 -14.90 -34.41 -8.89
C VAL A 71 -13.39 -34.17 -8.87
N VAL A 72 -13.01 -32.96 -8.69
CA VAL A 72 -11.60 -32.51 -8.63
C VAL A 72 -11.20 -32.41 -7.17
N ALA A 73 -10.07 -33.03 -6.82
CA ALA A 73 -9.53 -33.01 -5.46
C ALA A 73 -8.04 -32.66 -5.48
N LEU A 74 -7.61 -31.91 -4.45
CA LEU A 74 -6.23 -31.50 -4.23
C LEU A 74 -5.56 -32.43 -3.23
N VAL A 75 -4.44 -33.05 -3.60
CA VAL A 75 -3.65 -33.91 -2.71
C VAL A 75 -3.09 -33.09 -1.56
N ALA A 76 -3.54 -33.38 -0.35
CA ALA A 76 -3.16 -32.67 0.89
C ALA A 76 -1.98 -33.35 1.60
N SER A 77 -2.04 -34.68 1.75
CA SER A 77 -1.00 -35.47 2.39
C SER A 77 -0.98 -36.90 1.86
N MET A 78 0.12 -37.59 2.09
CA MET A 78 0.26 -38.99 1.75
C MET A 78 0.90 -39.73 2.93
N ARG A 79 0.43 -40.95 3.17
CA ARG A 79 0.95 -41.82 4.24
C ARG A 79 0.87 -43.29 3.82
N THR A 80 1.72 -44.12 4.35
CA THR A 80 1.64 -45.58 4.12
C THR A 80 0.45 -46.17 4.82
N ALA A 81 -0.22 -47.16 4.21
CA ALA A 81 -1.32 -47.90 4.84
C ALA A 81 -0.79 -48.81 5.98
N THR A 82 0.47 -49.24 5.90
CA THR A 82 1.17 -50.07 6.89
C THR A 82 2.25 -49.25 7.60
N SER A 83 2.71 -49.70 8.74
CA SER A 83 3.74 -49.03 9.55
C SER A 83 5.14 -49.07 8.93
N SER A 84 5.37 -49.87 7.90
CA SER A 84 6.68 -50.02 7.25
C SER A 84 6.51 -50.10 5.71
N TRP A 85 7.49 -49.55 4.98
CA TRP A 85 7.61 -49.72 3.56
C TRP A 85 8.40 -51.00 3.26
N GLY A 86 7.79 -51.92 2.47
CA GLY A 86 8.45 -53.16 2.10
C GLY A 86 9.07 -53.07 0.70
N GLU A 87 10.37 -53.28 0.58
CA GLU A 87 11.08 -53.18 -0.71
C GLU A 87 10.64 -54.27 -1.74
N ALA A 88 10.15 -55.41 -1.27
CA ALA A 88 9.72 -56.53 -2.13
C ALA A 88 8.22 -56.71 -2.26
N ALA A 89 7.40 -55.83 -1.68
CA ALA A 89 5.95 -55.97 -1.64
C ALA A 89 5.26 -54.83 -2.43
N ASN A 90 4.06 -55.11 -2.91
CA ASN A 90 3.16 -54.06 -3.37
C ASN A 90 2.73 -53.21 -2.16
N ASN A 91 3.29 -52.04 -2.05
CA ASN A 91 2.94 -51.13 -0.96
C ASN A 91 1.65 -50.40 -1.30
N VAL A 92 0.76 -50.34 -0.32
CA VAL A 92 -0.45 -49.49 -0.40
C VAL A 92 -0.19 -48.21 0.40
N PHE A 93 -0.44 -47.07 -0.21
CA PHE A 93 -0.41 -45.80 0.46
C PHE A 93 -1.77 -45.11 0.37
N LEU A 94 -2.05 -44.30 1.36
CA LEU A 94 -3.26 -43.52 1.50
C LEU A 94 -2.98 -42.07 1.18
N VAL A 95 -3.77 -41.50 0.29
CA VAL A 95 -3.68 -40.11 -0.13
C VAL A 95 -4.89 -39.37 0.40
N ASP A 96 -4.66 -38.44 1.31
CA ASP A 96 -5.68 -37.52 1.77
C ASP A 96 -5.79 -36.37 0.76
N ALA A 97 -6.97 -36.15 0.21
CA ALA A 97 -7.20 -35.08 -0.78
C ALA A 97 -8.43 -34.24 -0.40
N GLU A 98 -8.32 -32.93 -0.58
CA GLU A 98 -9.41 -31.96 -0.36
C GLU A 98 -10.24 -31.79 -1.63
N LEU A 99 -11.56 -31.81 -1.49
CA LEU A 99 -12.49 -31.65 -2.61
C LEU A 99 -12.56 -30.16 -3.01
N MET A 100 -12.28 -29.87 -4.31
CA MET A 100 -12.19 -28.50 -4.83
C MET A 100 -13.43 -28.08 -5.64
N GLY A 101 -14.12 -29.03 -6.26
CA GLY A 101 -15.25 -28.79 -7.14
C GLY A 101 -15.48 -29.94 -8.10
N GLU A 102 -16.32 -29.74 -9.11
CA GLU A 102 -16.62 -30.75 -10.13
C GLU A 102 -16.55 -30.20 -11.55
N VAL A 103 -16.13 -31.05 -12.48
CA VAL A 103 -16.31 -30.84 -13.91
C VAL A 103 -17.57 -31.60 -14.34
N ARG A 104 -18.54 -30.86 -14.82
CA ARG A 104 -19.85 -31.41 -15.26
C ARG A 104 -20.15 -31.06 -16.70
N MET A 105 -20.99 -31.87 -17.33
CA MET A 105 -21.53 -31.62 -18.66
C MET A 105 -22.78 -30.75 -18.54
N GLU A 106 -22.81 -29.61 -19.24
CA GLU A 106 -24.03 -28.82 -19.41
C GLU A 106 -24.93 -29.37 -20.52
N ALA A 107 -26.17 -28.87 -20.56
CA ALA A 107 -27.19 -29.35 -21.51
C ALA A 107 -26.78 -29.22 -23.00
N GLU A 108 -25.85 -28.32 -23.30
CA GLU A 108 -25.32 -28.06 -24.65
C GLU A 108 -24.10 -28.93 -25.00
N GLY A 109 -23.73 -29.91 -24.16
CA GLY A 109 -22.56 -30.76 -24.36
C GLY A 109 -21.22 -30.09 -24.03
N ARG A 110 -21.23 -28.90 -23.41
CA ARG A 110 -20.05 -28.19 -22.95
C ARG A 110 -19.67 -28.65 -21.55
N GLU A 111 -18.42 -29.05 -21.36
CA GLU A 111 -17.88 -29.32 -20.02
C GLU A 111 -17.47 -28.03 -19.32
N ILE A 112 -17.96 -27.79 -18.11
CA ILE A 112 -17.62 -26.64 -17.26
C ILE A 112 -17.11 -27.11 -15.91
N PHE A 113 -16.25 -26.34 -15.30
CA PHE A 113 -15.84 -26.47 -13.89
C PHE A 113 -16.74 -25.62 -12.98
N SER A 114 -17.16 -26.21 -11.86
CA SER A 114 -17.90 -25.53 -10.79
C SER A 114 -17.24 -25.83 -9.45
N ALA A 115 -17.01 -24.81 -8.62
CA ALA A 115 -16.50 -24.96 -7.26
C ALA A 115 -17.50 -25.69 -6.33
N GLY A 116 -18.79 -25.74 -6.68
CA GLY A 116 -19.80 -26.51 -5.95
C GLY A 116 -19.82 -27.97 -6.41
N ILE A 117 -19.99 -28.90 -5.48
CA ILE A 117 -20.08 -30.35 -5.74
C ILE A 117 -21.53 -30.80 -5.57
N THR A 118 -22.12 -31.28 -6.64
CA THR A 118 -23.51 -31.75 -6.62
C THR A 118 -23.60 -33.24 -6.25
N ARG A 119 -22.58 -34.02 -6.60
CA ARG A 119 -22.53 -35.47 -6.31
C ARG A 119 -21.16 -35.80 -5.73
N TYR A 120 -21.17 -36.27 -4.48
CA TYR A 120 -19.94 -36.64 -3.78
C TYR A 120 -19.41 -38.02 -4.22
N PRO A 121 -18.07 -38.21 -4.14
CA PRO A 121 -17.46 -39.51 -4.38
C PRO A 121 -18.01 -40.59 -3.43
N PHE A 122 -18.29 -41.78 -3.96
CA PHE A 122 -18.66 -42.95 -3.17
C PHE A 122 -17.45 -43.83 -2.91
N ILE A 123 -17.51 -44.68 -1.89
CA ILE A 123 -16.45 -45.65 -1.61
C ILE A 123 -16.31 -46.60 -2.78
N GLY A 124 -15.09 -46.78 -3.30
CA GLY A 124 -14.78 -47.53 -4.49
C GLY A 124 -14.73 -46.67 -5.78
N ALA A 125 -15.13 -45.38 -5.74
CA ALA A 125 -15.00 -44.51 -6.88
C ALA A 125 -13.53 -44.42 -7.36
N ILE A 126 -13.36 -44.36 -8.68
CA ILE A 126 -12.02 -44.42 -9.29
C ILE A 126 -11.42 -43.02 -9.35
N ALA A 127 -10.21 -42.92 -8.80
CA ALA A 127 -9.37 -41.72 -8.94
C ALA A 127 -8.43 -41.84 -10.13
N HIS A 128 -8.36 -40.80 -10.92
CA HIS A 128 -7.58 -40.72 -12.14
C HIS A 128 -6.61 -39.52 -12.08
N ARG A 129 -5.51 -39.62 -12.83
CA ARG A 129 -4.74 -38.44 -13.20
C ARG A 129 -5.63 -37.44 -13.91
N ILE A 130 -5.60 -36.18 -13.48
CA ILE A 130 -6.42 -35.12 -14.09
C ILE A 130 -6.02 -34.86 -15.55
N ARG A 131 -6.99 -34.57 -16.41
CA ARG A 131 -6.76 -34.24 -17.82
C ARG A 131 -6.21 -32.81 -17.91
N GLN A 132 -5.32 -32.57 -18.85
CA GLN A 132 -4.81 -31.22 -19.11
C GLN A 132 -5.96 -30.28 -19.55
N ALA A 133 -6.94 -30.78 -20.32
CA ALA A 133 -8.11 -29.99 -20.65
C ALA A 133 -8.94 -29.59 -19.41
N ASP A 134 -9.05 -30.48 -18.41
CA ASP A 134 -9.75 -30.17 -17.17
C ASP A 134 -8.94 -29.16 -16.33
N LEU A 135 -7.62 -29.29 -16.29
CA LEU A 135 -6.74 -28.30 -15.63
C LEU A 135 -6.92 -26.91 -16.23
N ARG A 136 -6.92 -26.78 -17.55
CA ARG A 136 -7.18 -25.51 -18.22
C ARG A 136 -8.53 -24.91 -17.82
N ARG A 137 -9.61 -25.74 -17.80
CA ARG A 137 -10.95 -25.29 -17.39
C ARG A 137 -11.03 -24.86 -15.93
N ILE A 138 -10.27 -25.52 -15.07
CA ILE A 138 -10.25 -25.19 -13.63
C ILE A 138 -9.60 -23.84 -13.38
N TYR A 139 -8.48 -23.55 -14.07
CA TYR A 139 -7.69 -22.34 -13.82
C TYR A 139 -8.04 -21.17 -14.75
N ASP A 140 -8.75 -21.44 -15.85
CA ASP A 140 -9.28 -20.40 -16.72
C ASP A 140 -10.75 -20.13 -16.34
N SER A 141 -11.01 -18.96 -15.78
CA SER A 141 -12.37 -18.56 -15.42
C SER A 141 -13.29 -18.39 -16.64
N GLY A 142 -12.73 -18.24 -17.85
CA GLY A 142 -13.46 -17.92 -19.07
C GLY A 142 -14.20 -16.57 -19.03
N LEU A 143 -13.94 -15.76 -18.01
CA LEU A 143 -14.56 -14.44 -17.85
C LEU A 143 -13.84 -13.40 -18.72
N PRO A 144 -14.55 -12.44 -19.30
CA PRO A 144 -13.92 -11.31 -19.97
C PRO A 144 -13.03 -10.54 -18.99
N ASP A 145 -12.00 -9.85 -19.48
CA ASP A 145 -11.03 -9.10 -18.68
C ASP A 145 -10.20 -9.94 -17.69
N SER A 146 -10.14 -11.28 -17.93
CA SER A 146 -9.18 -12.15 -17.29
C SER A 146 -7.82 -12.03 -17.97
N CYS A 147 -6.75 -11.99 -17.18
CA CYS A 147 -5.39 -11.89 -17.70
C CYS A 147 -4.44 -12.88 -17.04
N ALA A 148 -3.46 -13.35 -17.81
CA ALA A 148 -2.37 -14.16 -17.30
C ALA A 148 -1.38 -13.26 -16.52
N ILE A 149 -1.04 -13.72 -15.31
CA ILE A 149 -0.06 -13.06 -14.43
C ILE A 149 1.16 -13.94 -14.15
N GLY A 150 1.14 -15.17 -14.64
CA GLY A 150 2.21 -16.14 -14.42
C GLY A 150 1.84 -17.52 -14.93
N GLU A 151 2.48 -18.52 -14.35
CA GLU A 151 2.32 -19.93 -14.68
C GLU A 151 2.10 -20.74 -13.40
N LEU A 152 1.38 -21.86 -13.51
CA LEU A 152 1.22 -22.77 -12.39
C LEU A 152 2.55 -23.47 -12.08
N THR A 153 2.90 -23.56 -10.80
CA THR A 153 4.14 -24.27 -10.40
C THR A 153 4.07 -25.79 -10.63
N GLN A 154 2.87 -26.35 -10.75
CA GLN A 154 2.65 -27.78 -10.97
C GLN A 154 2.73 -28.17 -12.47
N ASP A 155 2.38 -27.25 -13.34
CA ASP A 155 2.42 -27.40 -14.79
C ASP A 155 2.65 -26.02 -15.43
N GLU A 156 3.90 -25.72 -15.76
CA GLU A 156 4.32 -24.45 -16.36
C GLU A 156 3.68 -24.17 -17.74
N THR A 157 2.99 -25.17 -18.32
CA THR A 157 2.25 -25.01 -19.59
C THR A 157 0.89 -24.36 -19.40
N ILE A 158 0.42 -24.20 -18.15
CA ILE A 158 -0.86 -23.62 -17.80
C ILE A 158 -0.65 -22.22 -17.23
N ALA A 159 -1.26 -21.24 -17.87
CA ALA A 159 -1.24 -19.88 -17.41
C ALA A 159 -2.00 -19.73 -16.09
N ALA A 160 -1.41 -19.01 -15.13
CA ALA A 160 -2.09 -18.56 -13.93
C ALA A 160 -2.86 -17.27 -14.27
N THR A 161 -4.18 -17.38 -14.34
CA THR A 161 -5.07 -16.27 -14.73
C THR A 161 -5.80 -15.67 -13.53
N ILE A 162 -6.05 -14.37 -13.60
CA ILE A 162 -6.90 -13.64 -12.65
C ILE A 162 -7.97 -12.86 -13.41
N HIS A 163 -9.12 -12.69 -12.81
CA HIS A 163 -10.18 -11.80 -13.28
C HIS A 163 -9.98 -10.41 -12.63
N VAL A 164 -9.49 -9.45 -13.42
CA VAL A 164 -9.11 -8.12 -12.93
C VAL A 164 -10.27 -7.36 -12.29
N PRO A 165 -11.49 -7.33 -12.86
CA PRO A 165 -12.63 -6.67 -12.24
C PRO A 165 -12.97 -7.21 -10.84
N SER A 166 -12.87 -8.53 -10.62
CA SER A 166 -13.09 -9.11 -9.28
C SER A 166 -11.99 -8.73 -8.30
N MET A 167 -10.73 -8.70 -8.74
CA MET A 167 -9.59 -8.25 -7.93
C MET A 167 -9.78 -6.80 -7.45
N LEU A 168 -10.18 -5.92 -8.35
CA LEU A 168 -10.35 -4.49 -8.04
C LEU A 168 -11.61 -4.24 -7.21
N SER A 169 -12.76 -4.82 -7.59
CA SER A 169 -14.04 -4.51 -6.95
C SER A 169 -14.12 -4.90 -5.48
N LYS A 170 -13.31 -5.86 -5.02
CA LYS A 170 -13.37 -6.42 -3.67
C LYS A 170 -12.02 -6.42 -2.95
N HIS A 171 -11.13 -5.55 -3.35
CA HIS A 171 -9.82 -5.32 -2.74
C HIS A 171 -8.90 -6.56 -2.82
N PHE A 172 -7.60 -6.32 -2.77
CA PHE A 172 -6.63 -7.41 -2.79
C PHE A 172 -5.48 -7.17 -1.81
N ALA A 173 -4.81 -8.25 -1.41
CA ALA A 173 -3.62 -8.19 -0.56
C ALA A 173 -2.47 -8.99 -1.19
N VAL A 174 -1.24 -8.45 -1.10
CA VAL A 174 0.01 -9.13 -1.46
C VAL A 174 0.86 -9.23 -0.20
N LEU A 175 1.01 -10.43 0.31
CA LEU A 175 1.60 -10.72 1.61
C LEU A 175 2.86 -11.57 1.43
N GLY A 176 3.94 -11.28 2.16
CA GLY A 176 5.16 -12.07 2.07
C GLY A 176 6.36 -11.38 2.71
N SER A 177 7.38 -12.15 3.07
CA SER A 177 8.62 -11.65 3.68
C SER A 177 9.39 -10.71 2.75
N THR A 178 10.41 -10.03 3.27
CA THR A 178 11.30 -9.18 2.47
C THR A 178 12.07 -10.02 1.44
N GLY A 179 12.28 -9.47 0.26
CA GLY A 179 13.09 -10.11 -0.79
C GLY A 179 12.44 -11.25 -1.56
N VAL A 180 11.16 -11.57 -1.31
CA VAL A 180 10.45 -12.65 -2.02
C VAL A 180 9.88 -12.22 -3.38
N GLY A 181 9.93 -10.91 -3.71
CA GLY A 181 9.44 -10.37 -4.98
C GLY A 181 8.09 -9.64 -4.90
N LYS A 182 7.62 -9.21 -3.70
CA LYS A 182 6.34 -8.49 -3.53
C LYS A 182 6.20 -7.29 -4.48
N SER A 183 7.14 -6.34 -4.42
CA SER A 183 7.07 -5.10 -5.20
C SER A 183 7.05 -5.38 -6.71
N SER A 184 7.80 -6.40 -7.18
CA SER A 184 7.77 -6.85 -8.59
C SER A 184 6.41 -7.44 -8.98
N SER A 185 5.84 -8.29 -8.12
CA SER A 185 4.52 -8.89 -8.34
C SER A 185 3.42 -7.83 -8.35
N VAL A 186 3.47 -6.88 -7.42
CA VAL A 186 2.55 -5.72 -7.38
C VAL A 186 2.67 -4.90 -8.65
N SER A 187 3.89 -4.63 -9.13
CA SER A 187 4.10 -3.88 -10.37
C SER A 187 3.48 -4.58 -11.58
N LEU A 188 3.57 -5.91 -11.65
CA LEU A 188 2.89 -6.70 -12.69
C LEU A 188 1.37 -6.59 -12.57
N LEU A 189 0.81 -6.78 -11.37
CA LEU A 189 -0.64 -6.70 -11.13
C LEU A 189 -1.19 -5.31 -11.49
N LEU A 190 -0.50 -4.22 -11.11
CA LEU A 190 -0.91 -2.87 -11.46
C LEU A 190 -0.88 -2.60 -12.96
N ARG A 191 0.14 -3.11 -13.69
CA ARG A 191 0.19 -3.01 -15.15
C ARG A 191 -1.01 -3.70 -15.79
N LYS A 192 -1.32 -4.92 -15.34
CA LYS A 192 -2.49 -5.67 -15.82
C LYS A 192 -3.81 -4.97 -15.48
N ALA A 193 -3.90 -4.38 -14.28
CA ALA A 193 -5.08 -3.63 -13.86
C ALA A 193 -5.36 -2.40 -14.74
N VAL A 194 -4.34 -1.58 -15.02
CA VAL A 194 -4.51 -0.38 -15.87
C VAL A 194 -4.64 -0.71 -17.36
N GLU A 195 -4.22 -1.90 -17.80
CA GLU A 195 -4.46 -2.41 -19.15
C GLU A 195 -5.91 -2.87 -19.32
N ALA A 196 -6.49 -3.51 -18.29
CA ALA A 196 -7.85 -4.03 -18.32
C ALA A 196 -8.91 -2.93 -18.08
N ASP A 197 -8.62 -1.92 -17.25
CA ASP A 197 -9.55 -0.84 -16.95
C ASP A 197 -8.97 0.54 -17.30
N PRO A 198 -9.34 1.12 -18.46
CA PRO A 198 -8.87 2.45 -18.89
C PRO A 198 -9.32 3.61 -17.97
N LYS A 199 -10.39 3.43 -17.18
CA LYS A 199 -10.87 4.42 -16.21
C LYS A 199 -10.09 4.39 -14.90
N LEU A 200 -9.29 3.35 -14.67
CA LEU A 200 -8.55 3.16 -13.45
C LEU A 200 -7.48 4.24 -13.27
N ARG A 201 -7.46 4.84 -12.09
CA ARG A 201 -6.40 5.71 -11.60
C ARG A 201 -5.80 5.09 -10.36
N VAL A 202 -4.48 4.98 -10.32
CA VAL A 202 -3.76 4.30 -9.24
C VAL A 202 -2.97 5.31 -8.44
N LEU A 203 -3.18 5.33 -7.14
CA LEU A 203 -2.37 6.06 -6.19
C LEU A 203 -1.55 5.06 -5.36
N ILE A 204 -0.24 5.11 -5.45
CA ILE A 204 0.68 4.27 -4.68
C ILE A 204 1.22 5.10 -3.52
N LEU A 205 0.93 4.70 -2.28
CA LEU A 205 1.61 5.22 -1.09
C LEU A 205 2.91 4.42 -0.92
N ASP A 206 4.04 5.04 -1.32
CA ASP A 206 5.35 4.39 -1.48
C ASP A 206 6.34 4.90 -0.40
N PRO A 207 6.43 4.26 0.77
CA PRO A 207 7.32 4.68 1.84
C PRO A 207 8.81 4.38 1.57
N HIS A 208 9.11 3.59 0.54
CA HIS A 208 10.47 3.16 0.20
C HIS A 208 10.97 3.74 -1.13
N ASN A 209 10.13 4.46 -1.87
CA ASN A 209 10.44 5.07 -3.17
C ASN A 209 10.89 4.04 -4.22
N GLU A 210 10.28 2.85 -4.23
CA GLU A 210 10.68 1.75 -5.13
C GLU A 210 9.88 1.72 -6.44
N PHE A 211 8.61 2.16 -6.42
CA PHE A 211 7.68 1.93 -7.53
C PHE A 211 7.85 2.88 -8.72
N ALA A 212 8.42 4.06 -8.53
CA ALA A 212 8.60 5.02 -9.62
C ALA A 212 9.38 4.42 -10.80
N ALA A 213 10.44 3.65 -10.51
CA ALA A 213 11.27 2.99 -11.52
C ALA A 213 10.53 1.88 -12.28
N ALA A 214 9.49 1.27 -11.68
CA ALA A 214 8.73 0.20 -12.31
C ALA A 214 7.76 0.69 -13.40
N PHE A 215 7.43 1.98 -13.42
CA PHE A 215 6.43 2.56 -14.30
C PHE A 215 6.91 3.81 -15.07
N PRO A 216 8.04 3.78 -15.78
CA PRO A 216 8.56 4.95 -16.48
C PRO A 216 7.60 5.49 -17.53
N ASP A 217 6.77 4.62 -18.11
CA ASP A 217 5.79 4.85 -19.15
C ASP A 217 4.38 5.18 -18.63
N LYS A 218 4.04 4.82 -17.40
CA LYS A 218 2.67 4.83 -16.87
C LYS A 218 2.49 5.68 -15.62
N ALA A 219 3.57 6.08 -14.94
CA ALA A 219 3.48 6.80 -13.69
C ALA A 219 4.01 8.23 -13.77
N VAL A 220 3.47 9.06 -12.89
CA VAL A 220 4.05 10.32 -12.45
C VAL A 220 4.49 10.17 -11.00
N THR A 221 5.68 10.64 -10.70
CA THR A 221 6.23 10.64 -9.35
C THR A 221 5.89 11.96 -8.66
N ILE A 222 5.40 11.88 -7.44
CA ILE A 222 5.22 13.03 -6.54
C ILE A 222 6.08 12.76 -5.32
N ASP A 223 7.08 13.58 -5.11
CA ASP A 223 8.01 13.56 -3.97
C ASP A 223 7.85 14.81 -3.09
N THR A 224 8.69 14.97 -2.08
CA THR A 224 8.66 16.11 -1.15
C THR A 224 8.88 17.46 -1.83
N ASP A 225 9.62 17.49 -2.95
CA ASP A 225 9.95 18.73 -3.65
C ASP A 225 8.83 19.16 -4.62
N THR A 226 8.11 18.18 -5.15
CA THR A 226 7.02 18.39 -6.11
C THR A 226 5.64 18.33 -5.47
N LEU A 227 5.55 17.95 -4.18
CA LEU A 227 4.29 17.86 -3.46
C LEU A 227 3.75 19.26 -3.16
N GLU A 228 2.51 19.47 -3.57
CA GLU A 228 1.66 20.57 -3.14
C GLU A 228 0.42 19.98 -2.51
N LEU A 229 0.36 20.01 -1.19
CA LEU A 229 -0.79 19.57 -0.41
C LEU A 229 -1.12 20.64 0.63
N PRO A 230 -1.87 21.68 0.25
CA PRO A 230 -2.16 22.80 1.12
C PRO A 230 -2.86 22.37 2.42
N PHE A 231 -2.47 22.98 3.53
CA PHE A 231 -3.02 22.70 4.86
C PHE A 231 -4.54 22.88 4.95
N TRP A 232 -5.14 23.75 4.14
CA TRP A 232 -6.57 23.99 4.12
C TRP A 232 -7.39 22.83 3.51
N MET A 233 -6.75 21.87 2.84
CA MET A 233 -7.36 20.62 2.38
C MET A 233 -7.54 19.60 3.52
N MET A 234 -6.85 19.80 4.63
CA MET A 234 -6.91 18.92 5.79
C MET A 234 -8.18 19.12 6.59
N ARG A 235 -8.68 18.04 7.18
CA ARG A 235 -9.65 18.11 8.26
C ARG A 235 -9.00 18.57 9.56
N LEU A 236 -9.79 18.95 10.53
CA LEU A 236 -9.29 19.44 11.81
C LEU A 236 -8.36 18.43 12.49
N GLU A 237 -8.75 17.15 12.49
CA GLU A 237 -7.93 16.09 13.09
C GLU A 237 -6.59 15.90 12.36
N GLU A 238 -6.60 15.93 11.03
CA GLU A 238 -5.41 15.80 10.19
C GLU A 238 -4.46 16.99 10.38
N PHE A 239 -5.01 18.20 10.44
CA PHE A 239 -4.25 19.42 10.71
C PHE A 239 -3.68 19.44 12.12
N ALA A 240 -4.47 19.06 13.12
CA ALA A 240 -4.05 18.98 14.51
C ALA A 240 -2.87 17.99 14.68
N GLU A 241 -2.93 16.81 14.04
CA GLU A 241 -1.83 15.83 14.08
C GLU A 241 -0.49 16.43 13.63
N VAL A 242 -0.51 17.20 12.55
CA VAL A 242 0.68 17.89 12.03
C VAL A 242 1.19 18.94 13.02
N ILE A 243 0.30 19.79 13.55
CA ILE A 243 0.68 20.89 14.45
C ILE A 243 1.16 20.38 15.80
N PHE A 244 0.53 19.31 16.34
CA PHE A 244 0.90 18.71 17.62
C PHE A 244 1.96 17.63 17.49
N ARG A 245 2.36 17.25 16.26
CA ARG A 245 3.41 16.24 15.97
C ARG A 245 3.17 14.92 16.68
N GLY A 246 1.97 14.37 16.55
CA GLY A 246 1.56 13.12 17.19
C GLY A 246 1.37 13.21 18.70
N ARG A 247 1.46 14.39 19.30
CA ARG A 247 1.17 14.58 20.72
C ARG A 247 -0.31 14.91 20.91
N PRO A 248 -0.97 14.40 21.96
CA PRO A 248 -2.34 14.79 22.23
C PRO A 248 -2.45 16.30 22.44
N ALA A 249 -3.38 16.93 21.72
CA ALA A 249 -3.75 18.31 21.94
C ALA A 249 -4.46 18.45 23.30
N ALA A 250 -4.25 19.58 23.99
CA ALA A 250 -5.14 19.93 25.08
C ALA A 250 -6.54 20.20 24.51
N PRO A 251 -7.62 19.80 25.23
CA PRO A 251 -9.00 20.05 24.75
C PRO A 251 -9.25 21.50 24.34
N GLU A 252 -8.73 22.44 25.11
CA GLU A 252 -8.83 23.88 24.88
C GLU A 252 -8.14 24.31 23.57
N GLU A 253 -6.97 23.74 23.26
CA GLU A 253 -6.24 24.02 22.01
C GLU A 253 -7.00 23.52 20.80
N TYR A 254 -7.61 22.34 20.93
CA TYR A 254 -8.41 21.73 19.86
C TYR A 254 -9.71 22.49 19.59
N ASP A 255 -10.42 22.90 20.66
CA ASP A 255 -11.66 23.69 20.55
C ASP A 255 -11.40 25.07 19.92
N VAL A 256 -10.27 25.70 20.27
CA VAL A 256 -9.84 26.95 19.63
C VAL A 256 -9.63 26.78 18.13
N LEU A 257 -8.95 25.72 17.69
CA LEU A 257 -8.78 25.44 16.26
C LEU A 257 -10.11 25.21 15.56
N ARG A 258 -11.03 24.45 16.19
CA ARG A 258 -12.38 24.14 15.66
C ARG A 258 -13.19 25.42 15.40
N GLU A 259 -13.04 26.42 16.23
CA GLU A 259 -13.75 27.70 16.09
C GLU A 259 -13.01 28.70 15.20
N ALA A 260 -11.68 28.83 15.33
CA ALA A 260 -10.88 29.82 14.62
C ALA A 260 -10.72 29.53 13.12
N ILE A 261 -10.62 28.25 12.72
CA ILE A 261 -10.48 27.89 11.31
C ILE A 261 -11.68 28.34 10.46
N PRO A 262 -12.95 28.09 10.81
CA PRO A 262 -14.08 28.64 10.07
C PRO A 262 -14.10 30.18 10.01
N GLU A 263 -13.62 30.86 11.05
CA GLU A 263 -13.52 32.32 11.06
C GLU A 263 -12.43 32.82 10.08
N ALA A 264 -11.26 32.18 10.06
CA ALA A 264 -10.20 32.47 9.10
C ALA A 264 -10.66 32.22 7.64
N LYS A 265 -11.40 31.13 7.40
CA LYS A 265 -12.01 30.85 6.07
C LYS A 265 -12.99 31.93 5.63
N ARG A 266 -13.80 32.45 6.55
CA ARG A 266 -14.73 33.55 6.28
C ARG A 266 -13.99 34.87 6.01
N ALA A 267 -12.96 35.17 6.79
CA ALA A 267 -12.14 36.36 6.61
C ALA A 267 -11.47 36.38 5.23
N PHE A 268 -10.92 35.27 4.80
CA PHE A 268 -10.30 35.13 3.50
C PHE A 268 -11.28 35.36 2.32
N ARG A 269 -12.47 34.73 2.36
CA ARG A 269 -13.51 34.94 1.34
C ARG A 269 -14.08 36.34 1.32
N GLY A 270 -14.24 36.96 2.48
CA GLY A 270 -14.76 38.33 2.60
C GLY A 270 -13.87 39.41 1.99
N GLY A 271 -12.56 39.12 1.81
CA GLY A 271 -11.62 39.99 1.14
C GLY A 271 -11.63 39.89 -0.40
N LEU A 272 -12.12 38.76 -0.95
CA LEU A 272 -12.16 38.51 -2.39
C LEU A 272 -13.47 38.97 -3.06
N ASP A 273 -14.62 38.94 -2.33
CA ASP A 273 -15.93 39.30 -2.84
C ASP A 273 -16.53 40.49 -2.09
N GLY A 274 -16.48 41.67 -2.68
CA GLY A 274 -17.09 42.91 -2.14
C GLY A 274 -18.63 42.92 -2.12
N ALA A 275 -19.34 41.79 -2.21
CA ALA A 275 -20.77 41.70 -2.31
C ALA A 275 -21.45 41.30 -0.99
N LEU A 276 -22.14 42.25 -0.37
CA LEU A 276 -22.80 42.15 0.94
C LEU A 276 -24.04 41.20 1.00
N ILE A 277 -24.51 40.66 -0.12
CA ILE A 277 -25.87 40.06 -0.21
C ILE A 277 -25.85 38.52 -0.15
N ARG A 278 -24.75 37.81 -0.40
CA ARG A 278 -24.65 36.34 -0.30
C ARG A 278 -24.37 35.80 1.10
N ARG A 279 -24.20 36.65 2.08
CA ARG A 279 -23.58 36.35 3.38
C ARG A 279 -24.38 35.45 4.34
N GLN A 280 -25.67 35.25 4.20
CA GLN A 280 -26.46 34.49 5.19
C GLN A 280 -26.57 32.98 4.86
N ALA A 281 -26.73 32.61 3.60
CA ALA A 281 -26.82 31.21 3.20
C ALA A 281 -25.44 30.50 3.22
N GLU A 282 -24.36 31.23 2.87
CA GLU A 282 -22.99 30.67 2.88
C GLU A 282 -22.38 30.59 4.29
N ARG A 283 -22.86 31.37 5.27
CA ARG A 283 -22.39 31.30 6.67
C ARG A 283 -22.73 29.99 7.36
N ALA A 284 -23.81 29.32 6.96
CA ALA A 284 -24.31 28.14 7.63
C ALA A 284 -23.55 26.83 7.28
N GLY A 285 -22.70 26.84 6.25
CA GLY A 285 -22.06 25.62 5.73
C GLY A 285 -20.55 25.49 5.93
N LEU A 286 -19.83 26.54 6.36
CA LEU A 286 -18.37 26.48 6.52
C LEU A 286 -18.00 25.92 7.89
N THR A 287 -17.40 24.73 7.87
CA THR A 287 -16.82 24.08 9.05
C THR A 287 -15.29 24.09 8.98
N ALA A 288 -14.63 23.64 10.03
CA ALA A 288 -13.18 23.42 10.01
C ALA A 288 -12.77 22.42 8.93
N ASP A 289 -13.64 21.46 8.60
CA ASP A 289 -13.38 20.36 7.67
C ASP A 289 -13.71 20.67 6.19
N THR A 290 -14.36 21.79 5.93
CA THR A 290 -14.67 22.19 4.54
C THR A 290 -13.39 22.57 3.81
N PRO A 291 -13.01 21.94 2.68
CA PRO A 291 -11.75 22.20 1.96
C PRO A 291 -11.83 23.53 1.19
N VAL A 292 -11.66 24.62 1.89
CA VAL A 292 -11.70 26.00 1.37
C VAL A 292 -10.44 26.71 1.81
N PRO A 293 -9.74 27.42 0.90
CA PRO A 293 -8.54 28.17 1.22
C PRO A 293 -8.74 29.19 2.34
N TYR A 294 -7.72 29.36 3.16
CA TYR A 294 -7.58 30.45 4.13
C TYR A 294 -6.10 30.74 4.40
N ARG A 295 -5.81 31.92 4.88
CA ARG A 295 -4.43 32.31 5.21
C ARG A 295 -4.09 31.91 6.63
N MET A 296 -2.87 31.45 6.86
CA MET A 296 -2.38 31.16 8.19
C MET A 296 -2.28 32.45 9.04
N SER A 297 -2.01 33.60 8.41
CA SER A 297 -2.07 34.92 9.06
C SER A 297 -3.46 35.22 9.64
N ASP A 298 -4.52 34.82 8.93
CA ASP A 298 -5.89 35.07 9.41
C ASP A 298 -6.21 34.17 10.61
N LEU A 299 -5.75 32.90 10.59
CA LEU A 299 -5.86 32.01 11.75
C LEU A 299 -5.07 32.54 12.96
N LEU A 300 -3.84 32.99 12.76
CA LEU A 300 -3.01 33.56 13.82
C LEU A 300 -3.64 34.84 14.39
N ALA A 301 -4.24 35.71 13.55
CA ALA A 301 -4.94 36.90 13.98
C ALA A 301 -6.15 36.57 14.86
N GLN A 302 -6.93 35.52 14.52
CA GLN A 302 -8.04 35.04 15.35
C GLN A 302 -7.56 34.54 16.73
N ILE A 303 -6.40 33.87 16.77
CA ILE A 303 -5.82 33.41 18.04
C ILE A 303 -5.32 34.60 18.86
N ASP A 304 -4.67 35.59 18.22
CA ASP A 304 -4.19 36.82 18.91
C ASP A 304 -5.34 37.64 19.47
N GLU A 305 -6.42 37.79 18.74
CA GLU A 305 -7.64 38.46 19.23
C GLU A 305 -8.17 37.80 20.50
N ARG A 306 -8.23 36.45 20.53
CA ARG A 306 -8.66 35.69 21.71
C ARG A 306 -7.71 35.82 22.89
N ILE A 307 -6.38 35.87 22.65
CA ILE A 307 -5.38 36.14 23.68
C ILE A 307 -5.58 37.54 24.25
N GLY A 308 -5.96 38.52 23.42
CA GLY A 308 -6.18 39.93 23.81
C GLY A 308 -7.47 40.17 24.62
N ARG A 309 -8.50 39.31 24.50
CA ARG A 309 -9.76 39.45 25.23
C ARG A 309 -9.54 39.38 26.74
N LEU A 310 -10.26 40.20 27.49
CA LEU A 310 -10.16 40.24 28.95
C LEU A 310 -10.82 39.04 29.64
N GLU A 311 -11.79 38.44 29.01
CA GLU A 311 -12.49 37.21 29.44
C GLU A 311 -11.65 35.99 29.10
N GLY A 312 -11.69 34.93 29.90
CA GLY A 312 -10.99 33.67 29.63
C GLY A 312 -9.51 33.68 30.03
N ARG A 313 -9.13 34.25 31.17
CA ARG A 313 -7.72 34.25 31.66
C ARG A 313 -7.12 32.87 31.82
N ALA A 314 -7.93 31.83 32.07
CA ALA A 314 -7.49 30.45 32.26
C ALA A 314 -6.92 29.83 30.97
N ASP A 315 -7.43 30.20 29.79
CA ASP A 315 -7.08 29.58 28.51
C ASP A 315 -5.88 30.24 27.81
N LYS A 316 -5.43 31.40 28.29
CA LYS A 316 -4.32 32.16 27.66
C LYS A 316 -2.99 31.39 27.54
N PRO A 317 -2.57 30.56 28.51
CA PRO A 317 -1.36 29.74 28.34
C PRO A 317 -1.49 28.74 27.19
N ALA A 318 -2.65 28.06 27.04
CA ALA A 318 -2.93 27.11 25.96
C ALA A 318 -2.94 27.80 24.59
N LEU A 319 -3.58 28.97 24.48
CA LEU A 319 -3.58 29.78 23.26
C LEU A 319 -2.19 30.22 22.83
N ARG A 320 -1.33 30.64 23.78
CA ARG A 320 0.08 31.00 23.50
C ARG A 320 0.88 29.78 23.07
N ALA A 321 0.67 28.62 23.71
CA ALA A 321 1.33 27.37 23.33
C ALA A 321 0.93 26.95 21.92
N LEU A 322 -0.37 27.01 21.59
CA LEU A 322 -0.88 26.73 20.26
C LEU A 322 -0.25 27.66 19.20
N LYS A 323 -0.22 28.97 19.45
CA LYS A 323 0.42 29.94 18.56
C LYS A 323 1.88 29.61 18.33
N THR A 324 2.62 29.29 19.39
CA THR A 324 4.04 28.92 19.28
C THR A 324 4.23 27.67 18.43
N ARG A 325 3.35 26.66 18.56
CA ARG A 325 3.40 25.44 17.75
C ARG A 325 3.09 25.71 16.27
N LEU A 326 2.08 26.55 15.99
CA LEU A 326 1.74 26.96 14.63
C LEU A 326 2.91 27.67 13.96
N LEU A 327 3.54 28.63 14.64
CA LEU A 327 4.73 29.33 14.14
C LEU A 327 5.89 28.37 13.91
N ALA A 328 6.15 27.44 14.85
CA ALA A 328 7.19 26.44 14.69
C ALA A 328 6.93 25.47 13.53
N ALA A 329 5.67 25.20 13.18
CA ALA A 329 5.34 24.39 12.01
C ALA A 329 5.50 25.18 10.70
N LEU A 330 5.18 26.49 10.70
CA LEU A 330 5.37 27.37 9.56
C LEU A 330 6.86 27.57 9.20
N ASP A 331 7.71 27.66 10.22
CA ASP A 331 9.15 27.90 10.08
C ASP A 331 9.93 26.61 9.76
N ASP A 332 9.32 25.43 9.90
CA ASP A 332 9.97 24.14 9.67
C ASP A 332 10.00 23.81 8.16
N PRO A 333 11.19 23.70 7.54
CA PRO A 333 11.32 23.44 6.10
C PRO A 333 10.63 22.15 5.64
N ARG A 334 10.48 21.15 6.52
CA ARG A 334 9.87 19.86 6.23
C ARG A 334 8.37 19.95 5.93
N TYR A 335 7.71 21.04 6.37
CA TYR A 335 6.29 21.31 6.12
C TYR A 335 6.05 22.34 5.01
N ARG A 336 7.10 22.72 4.28
CA ARG A 336 7.00 23.74 3.22
C ARG A 336 5.97 23.39 2.15
N PHE A 337 5.84 22.12 1.80
CA PHE A 337 4.85 21.65 0.83
C PHE A 337 3.39 21.94 1.23
N MET A 338 3.15 22.21 2.52
CA MET A 338 1.83 22.53 3.07
C MET A 338 1.61 24.02 3.23
N PHE A 339 2.65 24.78 3.57
CA PHE A 339 2.56 26.18 3.97
C PHE A 339 3.18 27.17 2.97
N ALA A 340 3.65 26.71 1.80
CA ALA A 340 4.20 27.62 0.80
C ALA A 340 3.17 28.68 0.36
N ALA A 341 3.65 29.87 0.02
CA ALA A 341 2.81 31.04 -0.29
C ALA A 341 1.82 30.80 -1.45
N GLY A 342 2.20 29.98 -2.45
CA GLY A 342 1.33 29.59 -3.56
C GLY A 342 0.19 28.65 -3.18
N THR A 343 0.12 28.15 -1.95
CA THR A 343 -0.89 27.20 -1.48
C THR A 343 -2.19 27.87 -1.00
N VAL A 344 -2.30 29.19 -1.07
CA VAL A 344 -3.48 29.94 -0.57
C VAL A 344 -4.54 30.19 -1.64
N GLU A 345 -4.23 29.93 -2.93
CA GLU A 345 -5.19 29.99 -4.00
C GLU A 345 -6.09 28.74 -4.01
N ASP A 346 -7.31 28.85 -4.56
CA ASP A 346 -8.21 27.70 -4.71
C ASP A 346 -7.75 26.79 -5.86
N SER A 347 -6.70 26.05 -5.59
CA SER A 347 -6.04 25.11 -6.50
C SER A 347 -6.53 23.66 -6.31
N LEU A 348 -7.68 23.45 -5.65
CA LEU A 348 -8.20 22.11 -5.36
C LEU A 348 -8.35 21.26 -6.62
N GLN A 349 -8.88 21.84 -7.69
CA GLN A 349 -9.07 21.14 -8.97
C GLN A 349 -7.76 20.69 -9.58
N GLU A 350 -6.75 21.57 -9.63
CA GLU A 350 -5.42 21.29 -10.19
C GLU A 350 -4.71 20.21 -9.37
N ILE A 351 -4.74 20.33 -8.05
CA ILE A 351 -4.12 19.37 -7.12
C ILE A 351 -4.76 17.99 -7.26
N LEU A 352 -6.09 17.90 -7.23
CA LEU A 352 -6.79 16.62 -7.42
C LEU A 352 -6.51 16.03 -8.81
N SER A 353 -6.56 16.86 -9.86
CA SER A 353 -6.27 16.41 -11.22
C SER A 353 -4.85 15.88 -11.36
N ARG A 354 -3.88 16.51 -10.72
CA ARG A 354 -2.48 16.11 -10.70
C ARG A 354 -2.25 14.83 -9.90
N ILE A 355 -2.74 14.78 -8.65
CA ILE A 355 -2.53 13.62 -7.76
C ILE A 355 -3.24 12.38 -8.29
N PHE A 356 -4.49 12.51 -8.75
CA PHE A 356 -5.30 11.38 -9.20
C PHE A 356 -5.32 11.20 -10.71
N ARG A 357 -4.49 11.92 -11.45
CA ARG A 357 -4.34 11.79 -12.91
C ARG A 357 -5.66 11.92 -13.68
N LEU A 358 -6.54 12.83 -13.23
CA LEU A 358 -7.88 12.97 -13.80
C LEU A 358 -7.87 13.55 -15.23
N SER A 359 -6.82 14.26 -15.61
CA SER A 359 -6.66 14.88 -16.94
C SER A 359 -6.40 13.91 -18.10
N GLY A 360 -6.14 12.62 -17.81
CA GLY A 360 -6.11 11.58 -18.85
C GLY A 360 -4.91 11.64 -19.82
N ASP A 361 -3.74 12.08 -19.37
CA ASP A 361 -2.50 12.24 -20.17
C ASP A 361 -1.75 10.94 -20.48
N GLY A 362 -2.40 9.79 -20.37
CA GLY A 362 -1.83 8.47 -20.64
C GLY A 362 -0.99 7.87 -19.51
N LYS A 363 -0.84 8.58 -18.38
CA LYS A 363 -0.14 8.11 -17.18
C LYS A 363 -1.11 7.95 -16.02
N PRO A 364 -1.80 6.82 -15.89
CA PRO A 364 -2.86 6.64 -14.90
C PRO A 364 -2.35 6.39 -13.48
N ILE A 365 -1.05 6.26 -13.26
CA ILE A 365 -0.45 5.90 -11.97
C ILE A 365 0.24 7.12 -11.36
N THR A 366 0.03 7.35 -10.07
CA THR A 366 0.83 8.26 -9.25
C THR A 366 1.63 7.45 -8.23
N ALA A 367 2.95 7.52 -8.32
CA ALA A 367 3.85 7.02 -7.28
C ALA A 367 4.12 8.15 -6.29
N PHE A 368 3.48 8.07 -5.12
CA PHE A 368 3.59 9.07 -4.07
C PHE A 368 4.71 8.68 -3.10
N GLN A 369 5.87 9.33 -3.25
CA GLN A 369 7.08 9.02 -2.50
C GLN A 369 7.04 9.66 -1.12
N LEU A 370 7.00 8.81 -0.09
CA LEU A 370 6.86 9.23 1.30
C LEU A 370 8.18 9.17 2.09
N ALA A 371 9.25 8.62 1.49
CA ALA A 371 10.58 8.63 2.11
C ALA A 371 11.08 10.08 2.25
N GLY A 372 11.53 10.43 3.45
CA GLY A 372 11.97 11.81 3.76
C GLY A 372 10.89 12.70 4.39
N ILE A 373 9.61 12.31 4.33
CA ILE A 373 8.54 12.97 5.09
C ILE A 373 8.59 12.49 6.56
N PRO A 374 8.51 13.39 7.56
CA PRO A 374 8.42 12.98 8.96
C PRO A 374 7.25 12.02 9.22
N GLY A 375 7.48 10.99 10.08
CA GLY A 375 6.50 9.92 10.27
C GLY A 375 5.11 10.39 10.70
N GLU A 376 5.06 11.43 11.55
CA GLU A 376 3.82 12.07 11.97
C GLU A 376 3.06 12.74 10.81
N VAL A 377 3.79 13.28 9.83
CA VAL A 377 3.20 13.93 8.64
C VAL A 377 2.74 12.89 7.63
N VAL A 378 3.47 11.78 7.49
CA VAL A 378 3.11 10.68 6.57
C VAL A 378 1.68 10.20 6.84
N ASN A 379 1.33 10.03 8.11
CA ASN A 379 -0.01 9.59 8.50
C ASN A 379 -1.09 10.61 8.10
N ALA A 380 -0.87 11.90 8.35
CA ALA A 380 -1.82 12.93 7.97
C ALA A 380 -1.98 13.03 6.45
N VAL A 381 -0.87 12.99 5.70
CA VAL A 381 -0.87 12.97 4.23
C VAL A 381 -1.62 11.75 3.70
N ALA A 382 -1.33 10.55 4.22
CA ALA A 382 -2.02 9.33 3.81
C ALA A 382 -3.54 9.40 4.10
N SER A 383 -3.94 10.00 5.24
CA SER A 383 -5.35 10.23 5.57
C SER A 383 -6.03 11.12 4.54
N VAL A 384 -5.44 12.28 4.23
CA VAL A 384 -5.97 13.22 3.23
C VAL A 384 -6.11 12.53 1.86
N LEU A 385 -5.07 11.82 1.42
CA LEU A 385 -5.05 11.15 0.11
C LEU A 385 -6.09 10.04 0.02
N CYS A 386 -6.21 9.18 1.04
CA CYS A 386 -7.22 8.11 1.08
C CYS A 386 -8.64 8.68 1.12
N ARG A 387 -8.86 9.73 1.90
CA ARG A 387 -10.15 10.42 1.96
C ARG A 387 -10.52 11.05 0.62
N MET A 388 -9.58 11.76 -0.02
CA MET A 388 -9.80 12.37 -1.34
C MET A 388 -10.06 11.32 -2.43
N ALA A 389 -9.36 10.18 -2.38
CA ALA A 389 -9.63 9.04 -3.27
C ALA A 389 -11.08 8.56 -3.14
N PHE A 390 -11.57 8.42 -1.91
CA PHE A 390 -12.95 8.04 -1.66
C PHE A 390 -13.94 9.11 -2.14
N ASP A 391 -13.68 10.38 -1.86
CA ASP A 391 -14.54 11.49 -2.24
C ASP A 391 -14.60 11.64 -3.79
N ILE A 392 -13.49 11.44 -4.51
CA ILE A 392 -13.47 11.40 -5.99
C ILE A 392 -14.36 10.26 -6.50
N GLY A 393 -14.22 9.05 -5.97
CA GLY A 393 -15.07 7.93 -6.36
C GLY A 393 -16.55 8.22 -6.11
N LEU A 394 -16.88 8.76 -4.93
CA LEU A 394 -18.24 9.11 -4.54
C LEU A 394 -18.87 10.16 -5.48
N TRP A 395 -18.14 11.22 -5.79
CA TRP A 395 -18.67 12.38 -6.53
C TRP A 395 -18.47 12.27 -8.05
N SER A 396 -17.68 11.31 -8.53
CA SER A 396 -17.48 11.08 -9.99
C SER A 396 -18.60 10.26 -10.64
N GLU A 397 -19.53 9.71 -9.85
CA GLU A 397 -20.66 8.89 -10.34
C GLU A 397 -20.21 7.74 -11.28
N GLY A 398 -19.05 7.14 -10.99
CA GLY A 398 -18.48 6.04 -11.79
C GLY A 398 -17.72 6.47 -13.05
N ALA A 399 -17.46 7.77 -13.23
CA ALA A 399 -16.62 8.25 -14.35
C ALA A 399 -15.15 7.84 -14.18
N VAL A 400 -14.69 7.67 -12.93
CA VAL A 400 -13.32 7.30 -12.58
C VAL A 400 -13.33 6.16 -11.58
N HIS A 401 -12.44 5.18 -11.79
CA HIS A 401 -12.13 4.17 -10.78
C HIS A 401 -10.80 4.52 -10.12
N VAL A 402 -10.74 4.42 -8.79
CA VAL A 402 -9.52 4.75 -8.03
C VAL A 402 -9.04 3.53 -7.27
N LEU A 403 -7.78 3.16 -7.46
CA LEU A 403 -7.08 2.16 -6.64
C LEU A 403 -6.08 2.87 -5.75
N VAL A 404 -6.24 2.73 -4.44
CA VAL A 404 -5.23 3.14 -3.46
C VAL A 404 -4.41 1.91 -3.08
N LEU A 405 -3.13 1.93 -3.40
CA LEU A 405 -2.17 0.90 -2.99
C LEU A 405 -1.40 1.38 -1.76
N CYS A 406 -1.54 0.66 -0.66
CA CYS A 406 -0.81 0.92 0.57
C CYS A 406 0.38 -0.05 0.67
N GLU A 407 1.59 0.41 0.36
CA GLU A 407 2.79 -0.36 0.63
C GLU A 407 3.16 -0.23 2.11
N GLU A 408 3.64 -1.33 2.71
CA GLU A 408 3.86 -1.50 4.15
C GLU A 408 2.64 -1.06 4.97
N ALA A 409 1.48 -1.57 4.59
CA ALA A 409 0.17 -1.15 5.08
C ALA A 409 0.03 -1.19 6.61
N HIS A 410 0.80 -2.05 7.30
CA HIS A 410 0.85 -2.11 8.77
C HIS A 410 1.29 -0.76 9.40
N ARG A 411 1.95 0.13 8.65
CA ARG A 411 2.32 1.48 9.12
C ARG A 411 1.12 2.42 9.21
N TYR A 412 0.12 2.24 8.33
CA TYR A 412 -1.07 3.10 8.25
C TYR A 412 -2.23 2.54 9.06
N VAL A 413 -2.36 1.23 9.10
CA VAL A 413 -3.46 0.50 9.76
C VAL A 413 -2.91 -0.63 10.63
N PRO A 414 -2.19 -0.29 11.72
CA PRO A 414 -1.63 -1.29 12.62
C PRO A 414 -2.73 -2.06 13.35
N ALA A 415 -2.43 -3.31 13.74
CA ALA A 415 -3.31 -4.16 14.54
C ALA A 415 -3.63 -3.53 15.91
N ASP A 416 -2.63 -2.91 16.53
CA ASP A 416 -2.83 -2.12 17.75
C ASP A 416 -3.30 -0.70 17.37
N ALA A 417 -4.54 -0.41 17.73
CA ALA A 417 -5.15 0.88 17.45
C ALA A 417 -4.43 2.07 18.12
N ALA A 418 -3.71 1.83 19.21
CA ALA A 418 -2.96 2.86 19.92
C ALA A 418 -1.69 3.31 19.18
N LEU A 419 -1.18 2.49 18.26
CA LEU A 419 0.02 2.80 17.47
C LEU A 419 -0.28 3.56 16.17
N GLY A 420 -1.54 3.66 15.77
CA GLY A 420 -1.96 4.25 14.50
C GLY A 420 -2.59 5.63 14.64
N PHE A 421 -2.55 6.40 13.57
CA PHE A 421 -3.30 7.64 13.45
C PHE A 421 -4.75 7.34 13.06
N LEU A 422 -5.69 7.69 13.94
CA LEU A 422 -7.10 7.32 13.81
C LEU A 422 -7.75 7.79 12.48
N PRO A 423 -7.55 9.02 11.99
CA PRO A 423 -8.11 9.45 10.72
C PRO A 423 -7.62 8.62 9.51
N THR A 424 -6.33 8.26 9.45
CA THR A 424 -5.80 7.39 8.38
C THR A 424 -6.48 6.03 8.41
N ARG A 425 -6.58 5.43 9.61
CA ARG A 425 -7.27 4.15 9.80
C ARG A 425 -8.73 4.23 9.37
N GLN A 426 -9.44 5.30 9.74
CA GLN A 426 -10.83 5.52 9.34
C GLN A 426 -10.99 5.70 7.83
N ALA A 427 -10.11 6.48 7.19
CA ALA A 427 -10.14 6.71 5.75
C ALA A 427 -9.92 5.40 4.97
N ILE A 428 -8.91 4.60 5.35
CA ILE A 428 -8.64 3.29 4.72
C ILE A 428 -9.77 2.30 5.02
N ALA A 429 -10.27 2.25 6.26
CA ALA A 429 -11.38 1.38 6.63
C ALA A 429 -12.68 1.74 5.88
N ARG A 430 -12.91 3.01 5.58
CA ARG A 430 -14.04 3.45 4.75
C ARG A 430 -13.90 2.95 3.32
N ILE A 431 -12.71 3.05 2.71
CA ILE A 431 -12.45 2.46 1.39
C ILE A 431 -12.73 0.96 1.44
N ALA A 432 -12.19 0.24 2.43
CA ALA A 432 -12.34 -1.21 2.56
C ALA A 432 -13.81 -1.66 2.71
N LYS A 433 -14.64 -0.89 3.44
CA LYS A 433 -16.04 -1.25 3.70
C LYS A 433 -17.01 -0.78 2.63
N GLU A 434 -16.78 0.37 2.04
CA GLU A 434 -17.75 1.06 1.20
C GLU A 434 -17.24 1.35 -0.22
N GLY A 435 -15.93 1.33 -0.44
CA GLY A 435 -15.28 1.76 -1.69
C GLY A 435 -15.80 1.07 -2.94
N ARG A 436 -16.12 -0.24 -2.82
CA ARG A 436 -16.70 -1.02 -3.91
C ARG A 436 -17.91 -0.37 -4.57
N LYS A 437 -18.76 0.29 -3.79
CA LYS A 437 -19.99 0.92 -4.29
C LYS A 437 -19.71 2.14 -5.18
N TYR A 438 -18.54 2.73 -5.03
CA TYR A 438 -18.15 3.99 -5.65
C TYR A 438 -16.94 3.85 -6.58
N GLY A 439 -16.57 2.61 -6.94
CA GLY A 439 -15.42 2.37 -7.81
C GLY A 439 -14.06 2.66 -7.15
N VAL A 440 -13.99 2.62 -5.82
CA VAL A 440 -12.74 2.81 -5.07
C VAL A 440 -12.24 1.49 -4.53
N SER A 441 -11.05 1.10 -4.94
CA SER A 441 -10.39 -0.16 -4.60
C SER A 441 -9.23 0.06 -3.64
N LEU A 442 -8.89 -0.98 -2.88
CA LEU A 442 -7.77 -1.00 -1.95
C LEU A 442 -6.84 -2.16 -2.32
N GLY A 443 -5.55 -1.86 -2.44
CA GLY A 443 -4.47 -2.84 -2.52
C GLY A 443 -3.60 -2.77 -1.27
N ILE A 444 -3.48 -3.86 -0.54
CA ILE A 444 -2.69 -3.98 0.68
C ILE A 444 -1.41 -4.73 0.38
N VAL A 445 -0.26 -4.14 0.67
CA VAL A 445 1.04 -4.80 0.56
C VAL A 445 1.73 -4.74 1.90
N THR A 446 2.09 -5.90 2.46
CA THR A 446 2.81 -5.94 3.74
C THR A 446 3.70 -7.18 3.88
N GLN A 447 4.78 -7.02 4.61
CA GLN A 447 5.64 -8.12 5.04
C GLN A 447 5.26 -8.66 6.43
N ARG A 448 4.34 -7.99 7.14
CA ARG A 448 3.94 -8.28 8.52
C ARG A 448 2.42 -8.36 8.66
N PRO A 449 1.78 -9.41 8.14
CA PRO A 449 0.33 -9.57 8.25
C PRO A 449 -0.19 -9.56 9.69
N SER A 450 0.62 -10.04 10.65
CA SER A 450 0.25 -10.06 12.08
C SER A 450 0.23 -8.68 12.74
N GLU A 451 0.90 -7.70 12.16
CA GLU A 451 0.90 -6.31 12.64
C GLU A 451 -0.18 -5.46 11.94
N LEU A 452 -0.94 -6.02 10.99
CA LEU A 452 -1.99 -5.35 10.24
C LEU A 452 -3.37 -5.54 10.90
N ASP A 453 -4.24 -4.54 10.82
CA ASP A 453 -5.64 -4.62 11.24
C ASP A 453 -6.37 -5.74 10.50
N GLN A 454 -6.79 -6.76 11.25
CA GLN A 454 -7.42 -7.96 10.70
C GLN A 454 -8.78 -7.66 10.07
N THR A 455 -9.48 -6.62 10.54
CA THR A 455 -10.76 -6.20 9.96
C THR A 455 -10.57 -5.71 8.53
N ILE A 456 -9.49 -4.97 8.26
CA ILE A 456 -9.18 -4.46 6.92
C ILE A 456 -8.67 -5.59 6.03
N LEU A 457 -7.79 -6.47 6.54
CA LEU A 457 -7.31 -7.61 5.78
C LEU A 457 -8.47 -8.54 5.35
N SER A 458 -9.46 -8.76 6.21
CA SER A 458 -10.64 -9.58 5.90
C SER A 458 -11.54 -8.99 4.80
N GLN A 459 -11.42 -7.71 4.48
CA GLN A 459 -12.13 -7.10 3.35
C GLN A 459 -11.42 -7.35 2.00
N CYS A 460 -10.18 -7.83 2.01
CA CYS A 460 -9.46 -8.22 0.80
C CYS A 460 -9.91 -9.60 0.37
N SER A 461 -10.81 -9.67 -0.61
CA SER A 461 -11.36 -10.95 -1.09
C SER A 461 -10.36 -11.75 -1.93
N THR A 462 -9.30 -11.13 -2.42
CA THR A 462 -8.23 -11.78 -3.19
C THR A 462 -6.90 -11.59 -2.47
N VAL A 463 -6.19 -12.69 -2.25
CA VAL A 463 -4.91 -12.69 -1.55
C VAL A 463 -3.86 -13.42 -2.37
N PHE A 464 -2.70 -12.79 -2.51
CA PHE A 464 -1.47 -13.38 -3.06
C PHE A 464 -0.50 -13.58 -1.90
N ALA A 465 -0.49 -14.79 -1.33
CA ALA A 465 0.40 -15.16 -0.24
C ALA A 465 1.71 -15.69 -0.79
N MET A 466 2.77 -14.92 -0.68
CA MET A 466 4.14 -15.32 -0.99
C MET A 466 4.79 -15.94 0.26
N ARG A 467 6.07 -16.33 0.19
CA ARG A 467 6.77 -16.98 1.30
C ARG A 467 6.69 -16.17 2.59
N LEU A 468 6.23 -16.82 3.66
CA LEU A 468 6.17 -16.30 5.02
C LEU A 468 6.93 -17.24 5.96
N ALA A 469 7.93 -16.71 6.67
CA ALA A 469 8.74 -17.50 7.60
C ALA A 469 8.14 -17.57 9.00
N ASN A 470 7.39 -16.54 9.41
CA ASN A 470 6.82 -16.45 10.77
C ASN A 470 5.52 -17.26 10.88
N LEU A 471 5.40 -18.12 11.88
CA LEU A 471 4.23 -18.94 12.12
C LEU A 471 2.96 -18.12 12.39
N ARG A 472 3.06 -17.02 13.14
CA ARG A 472 1.92 -16.14 13.42
C ARG A 472 1.35 -15.51 12.15
N ASP A 473 2.22 -15.08 11.22
CA ASP A 473 1.81 -14.56 9.94
C ASP A 473 1.12 -15.63 9.07
N GLN A 474 1.64 -16.88 9.12
CA GLN A 474 1.02 -18.01 8.42
C GLN A 474 -0.36 -18.36 8.99
N GLU A 475 -0.55 -18.29 10.31
CA GLU A 475 -1.84 -18.55 10.96
C GLU A 475 -2.91 -17.56 10.52
N ILE A 476 -2.56 -16.29 10.38
CA ILE A 476 -3.47 -15.26 9.87
C ILE A 476 -3.92 -15.58 8.45
N ILE A 477 -2.99 -15.96 7.58
CA ILE A 477 -3.33 -16.35 6.22
C ILE A 477 -4.21 -17.61 6.22
N ARG A 478 -3.88 -18.60 7.05
CA ARG A 478 -4.71 -19.82 7.19
C ARG A 478 -6.13 -19.50 7.62
N SER A 479 -6.32 -18.54 8.53
CA SER A 479 -7.65 -18.14 8.97
C SER A 479 -8.46 -17.37 7.91
N ALA A 480 -7.79 -16.73 6.96
CA ALA A 480 -8.41 -15.99 5.87
C ALA A 480 -8.78 -16.87 4.66
N ILE A 481 -8.19 -18.07 4.56
CA ILE A 481 -8.46 -19.00 3.46
C ILE A 481 -9.70 -19.84 3.77
N PRO A 482 -10.60 -20.08 2.79
CA PRO A 482 -11.70 -21.01 2.97
C PRO A 482 -11.21 -22.39 3.43
N THR A 483 -11.95 -23.04 4.33
CA THR A 483 -11.62 -24.35 4.91
C THR A 483 -11.38 -25.46 3.89
N SER A 484 -11.98 -25.34 2.71
CA SER A 484 -11.80 -26.25 1.57
C SER A 484 -10.42 -26.19 0.91
N SER A 485 -9.52 -25.33 1.37
CA SER A 485 -8.18 -25.14 0.77
C SER A 485 -7.08 -25.03 1.84
N SER A 486 -7.34 -25.57 3.02
CA SER A 486 -6.43 -25.47 4.17
C SER A 486 -5.07 -26.13 3.94
N SER A 487 -5.02 -27.19 3.15
CA SER A 487 -3.77 -27.90 2.77
C SER A 487 -2.82 -27.02 1.95
N THR A 488 -3.37 -26.11 1.13
CA THR A 488 -2.56 -25.21 0.28
C THR A 488 -1.67 -24.30 1.15
N THR A 489 -2.06 -23.99 2.37
CA THR A 489 -1.31 -23.13 3.27
C THR A 489 -0.11 -23.77 3.96
N THR A 490 -0.04 -25.10 3.98
CA THR A 490 1.13 -25.80 4.56
C THR A 490 2.43 -25.49 3.83
N PHE A 491 2.33 -25.04 2.56
CA PHE A 491 3.49 -24.71 1.72
C PHE A 491 4.00 -23.28 1.88
N LEU A 492 3.35 -22.40 2.68
CA LEU A 492 3.70 -20.99 2.78
C LEU A 492 5.17 -20.74 3.16
N SER A 493 5.78 -21.63 3.93
CA SER A 493 7.21 -21.55 4.29
C SER A 493 8.14 -22.04 3.18
N ALA A 494 7.67 -22.90 2.27
CA ALA A 494 8.44 -23.58 1.23
C ALA A 494 8.27 -22.97 -0.16
N ILE A 495 7.55 -21.85 -0.29
CA ILE A 495 7.34 -21.14 -1.55
C ILE A 495 8.64 -20.49 -2.02
N GLY A 496 8.96 -20.61 -3.30
CA GLY A 496 10.11 -19.99 -3.95
C GLY A 496 9.98 -18.47 -4.08
N ASN A 497 11.08 -17.80 -4.43
CA ASN A 497 11.04 -16.37 -4.76
C ASN A 497 10.25 -16.16 -6.06
N GLY A 498 9.37 -15.15 -6.08
CA GLY A 498 8.49 -14.89 -7.21
C GLY A 498 7.31 -15.86 -7.33
N GLU A 499 7.14 -16.77 -6.37
CA GLU A 499 5.98 -17.65 -6.30
C GLU A 499 4.98 -17.17 -5.25
N ALA A 500 3.71 -17.49 -5.46
CA ALA A 500 2.64 -17.19 -4.52
C ALA A 500 1.58 -18.29 -4.53
N ILE A 501 0.82 -18.37 -3.45
CA ILE A 501 -0.49 -18.98 -3.42
C ILE A 501 -1.50 -17.87 -3.62
N ALA A 502 -2.21 -17.90 -4.75
CA ALA A 502 -3.30 -16.99 -5.05
C ALA A 502 -4.64 -17.65 -4.71
N PHE A 503 -5.49 -16.95 -3.97
CA PHE A 503 -6.82 -17.41 -3.61
C PHE A 503 -7.80 -16.26 -3.47
N GLY A 504 -9.08 -16.57 -3.52
CA GLY A 504 -10.17 -15.61 -3.41
C GLY A 504 -10.90 -15.38 -4.72
N GLU A 505 -11.66 -14.28 -4.80
CA GLU A 505 -12.65 -14.10 -5.87
C GLU A 505 -12.09 -13.77 -7.25
N ALA A 506 -10.85 -13.30 -7.34
CA ALA A 506 -10.21 -13.05 -8.63
C ALA A 506 -9.64 -14.31 -9.29
N VAL A 507 -9.61 -15.43 -8.58
CA VAL A 507 -9.13 -16.72 -9.09
C VAL A 507 -10.24 -17.76 -9.05
N ALA A 508 -10.28 -18.63 -10.05
CA ALA A 508 -11.32 -19.66 -10.14
C ALA A 508 -11.20 -20.68 -8.99
N VAL A 509 -9.98 -21.05 -8.64
CA VAL A 509 -9.62 -21.91 -7.50
C VAL A 509 -8.30 -21.45 -6.90
N PRO A 510 -8.04 -21.75 -5.62
CA PRO A 510 -6.72 -21.51 -5.04
C PRO A 510 -5.62 -22.19 -5.85
N MET A 511 -4.58 -21.43 -6.19
CA MET A 511 -3.50 -21.91 -7.05
C MET A 511 -2.13 -21.51 -6.52
N ARG A 512 -1.16 -22.43 -6.60
CA ARG A 512 0.25 -22.10 -6.45
C ARG A 512 0.82 -21.75 -7.81
N MET A 513 1.37 -20.54 -7.91
CA MET A 513 1.82 -19.98 -9.18
C MET A 513 3.17 -19.27 -9.04
N ARG A 514 3.85 -19.10 -10.17
CA ARG A 514 5.02 -18.25 -10.30
C ARG A 514 4.65 -17.04 -11.15
N PHE A 515 4.90 -15.84 -10.64
CA PHE A 515 4.66 -14.61 -11.39
C PHE A 515 5.56 -14.50 -12.62
N THR A 516 5.02 -13.98 -13.71
CA THR A 516 5.82 -13.60 -14.88
C THR A 516 6.85 -12.55 -14.48
N ARG A 517 8.11 -12.78 -14.82
CA ARG A 517 9.18 -11.83 -14.56
C ARG A 517 9.03 -10.59 -15.44
N LEU A 518 9.06 -9.43 -14.81
CA LEU A 518 9.15 -8.17 -15.53
C LEU A 518 10.55 -7.96 -16.11
N PRO A 519 10.67 -7.27 -17.26
CA PRO A 519 11.98 -6.91 -17.80
C PRO A 519 12.73 -5.96 -16.84
N PRO A 520 14.07 -5.93 -16.88
CA PRO A 520 14.89 -5.17 -15.94
C PRO A 520 14.55 -3.68 -15.83
N ASN A 521 14.10 -3.05 -16.92
CA ASN A 521 13.69 -1.64 -16.97
C ASN A 521 12.29 -1.37 -16.42
N ARG A 522 11.60 -2.40 -15.93
CA ARG A 522 10.26 -2.32 -15.32
C ARG A 522 10.22 -2.94 -13.92
N LEU A 523 11.39 -3.19 -13.35
CA LEU A 523 11.49 -3.65 -11.96
C LEU A 523 11.46 -2.47 -11.00
N PRO A 524 10.79 -2.60 -9.84
CA PRO A 524 10.90 -1.63 -8.76
C PRO A 524 12.36 -1.59 -8.28
N ARG A 525 12.86 -0.39 -8.05
CA ARG A 525 14.24 -0.15 -7.57
C ARG A 525 14.22 0.99 -6.58
N PRO A 526 14.94 0.90 -5.46
CA PRO A 526 15.11 2.03 -4.56
C PRO A 526 15.80 3.18 -5.29
N HIS A 527 15.29 4.39 -5.13
CA HIS A 527 15.71 5.57 -5.90
C HIS A 527 17.18 5.99 -5.68
N GLN A 528 17.85 5.48 -4.66
CA GLN A 528 19.12 6.03 -4.18
C GLN A 528 20.38 5.19 -4.43
N HIS A 529 20.28 3.98 -4.95
CA HIS A 529 21.46 3.15 -5.16
C HIS A 529 21.37 2.55 -6.56
N GLY A 530 22.03 3.19 -7.52
CA GLY A 530 22.34 2.55 -8.79
C GLY A 530 23.09 1.24 -8.51
N GLU A 531 22.91 0.25 -9.36
CA GLU A 531 23.62 -1.04 -9.29
C GLU A 531 25.16 -0.90 -9.20
N GLU A 532 25.68 0.28 -9.50
CA GLU A 532 27.10 0.67 -9.37
C GLU A 532 27.56 0.92 -7.91
N GLY A 533 26.64 1.01 -6.94
CA GLY A 533 26.97 1.46 -5.58
C GLY A 533 27.85 0.50 -4.77
N TRP A 534 27.83 -0.81 -5.06
CA TRP A 534 28.59 -1.83 -4.32
C TRP A 534 29.83 -2.32 -5.07
N THR A 535 29.92 -2.08 -6.38
CA THR A 535 31.03 -2.53 -7.24
C THR A 535 31.94 -1.39 -7.70
N ALA A 536 31.63 -0.14 -7.39
CA ALA A 536 32.49 0.99 -7.70
C ALA A 536 33.69 1.01 -6.77
N GLU A 537 34.69 0.22 -7.12
CA GLU A 537 36.04 0.36 -6.57
C GLU A 537 36.50 1.81 -6.74
N GLY A 538 36.68 2.52 -5.62
CA GLY A 538 37.55 3.68 -5.58
C GLY A 538 36.95 5.07 -5.71
N ARG A 539 35.63 5.29 -5.54
CA ARG A 539 35.18 6.69 -5.28
C ARG A 539 35.53 7.07 -3.83
N PRO A 540 36.43 8.03 -3.61
CA PRO A 540 36.72 8.49 -2.26
C PRO A 540 35.43 9.00 -1.62
N LEU A 541 35.15 8.53 -0.41
CA LEU A 541 34.01 8.97 0.38
C LEU A 541 34.17 10.47 0.71
N ASP A 542 33.44 11.32 0.03
CA ASP A 542 33.41 12.75 0.36
C ASP A 542 32.42 13.02 1.48
N VAL A 543 32.93 13.01 2.71
CA VAL A 543 32.15 13.29 3.92
C VAL A 543 31.57 14.71 3.89
N ASN A 544 32.24 15.68 3.25
CA ASN A 544 31.73 17.05 3.16
C ASN A 544 30.46 17.10 2.31
N THR A 545 30.42 16.38 1.18
CA THR A 545 29.22 16.24 0.37
C THR A 545 28.09 15.53 1.14
N ILE A 546 28.40 14.51 1.94
CA ILE A 546 27.40 13.85 2.79
C ILE A 546 26.84 14.83 3.82
N VAL A 547 27.73 15.53 4.53
CA VAL A 547 27.31 16.54 5.54
C VAL A 547 26.54 17.69 4.90
N ALA A 548 26.97 18.16 3.72
CA ALA A 548 26.24 19.18 2.97
C ALA A 548 24.81 18.71 2.62
N ARG A 549 24.64 17.47 2.13
CA ARG A 549 23.33 16.87 1.86
C ARG A 549 22.51 16.70 3.14
N MET A 550 23.10 16.22 4.23
CA MET A 550 22.42 16.12 5.53
C MET A 550 21.95 17.49 6.04
N ARG A 551 22.72 18.55 5.79
CA ARG A 551 22.36 19.93 6.15
C ARG A 551 21.36 20.54 5.15
N ALA A 552 21.43 20.19 3.87
CA ALA A 552 20.50 20.67 2.84
C ALA A 552 19.08 20.12 3.04
N VAL A 553 18.93 18.92 3.58
CA VAL A 553 17.61 18.41 4.05
C VAL A 553 17.05 19.29 5.18
N ALA A 554 17.91 20.01 5.90
CA ALA A 554 17.54 20.95 6.96
C ALA A 554 17.53 22.42 6.51
N SER A 555 17.97 22.73 5.27
CA SER A 555 18.05 24.10 4.75
C SER A 555 17.44 24.15 3.34
N PRO A 556 16.51 25.07 3.05
CA PRO A 556 15.94 25.21 1.72
C PRO A 556 17.04 25.62 0.73
N ASP A 557 17.01 25.00 -0.45
CA ASP A 557 17.89 25.34 -1.56
C ASP A 557 17.61 26.79 -2.03
N ILE A 558 18.45 27.71 -1.58
CA ILE A 558 18.36 29.15 -1.90
C ILE A 558 18.55 29.38 -3.40
N THR A 559 19.25 28.49 -4.08
CA THR A 559 19.53 28.59 -5.52
C THR A 559 18.29 28.38 -6.38
N GLY A 560 17.42 27.44 -6.02
CA GLY A 560 16.15 27.21 -6.73
C GLY A 560 15.15 28.37 -6.55
N PHE A 561 15.21 29.04 -5.40
CA PHE A 561 14.36 30.20 -5.13
C PHE A 561 14.82 31.44 -5.91
N GLN A 562 16.13 31.68 -6.00
CA GLN A 562 16.69 32.79 -6.79
C GLN A 562 16.37 32.62 -8.28
N GLN A 563 16.53 31.44 -8.86
CA GLN A 563 16.19 31.19 -10.27
C GLN A 563 14.71 31.37 -10.58
N ARG A 564 13.81 30.96 -9.68
CA ARG A 564 12.36 31.20 -9.85
C ARG A 564 11.98 32.66 -9.64
N TYR A 565 12.61 33.34 -8.72
CA TYR A 565 12.40 34.77 -8.48
C TYR A 565 12.89 35.61 -9.67
N GLU A 566 14.05 35.27 -10.25
CA GLU A 566 14.58 35.89 -11.45
C GLU A 566 13.68 35.62 -12.66
N ALA A 567 13.19 34.39 -12.85
CA ALA A 567 12.25 34.05 -13.92
C ALA A 567 10.86 34.73 -13.77
N MET A 568 10.40 34.96 -12.54
CA MET A 568 9.18 35.74 -12.27
C MET A 568 9.39 37.24 -12.48
N SER A 569 10.57 37.75 -12.10
CA SER A 569 10.96 39.15 -12.30
C SER A 569 11.12 39.48 -13.78
N GLU A 570 11.70 38.58 -14.59
CA GLU A 570 11.82 38.72 -16.05
C GLU A 570 10.46 38.67 -16.74
N ARG A 571 9.49 37.88 -16.26
CA ARG A 571 8.11 37.91 -16.79
C ARG A 571 7.36 39.19 -16.44
N ALA A 572 7.58 39.77 -15.28
CA ALA A 572 6.97 41.02 -14.85
C ALA A 572 7.51 42.24 -15.62
N THR A 573 8.73 42.16 -16.20
CA THR A 573 9.36 43.22 -16.96
C THR A 573 9.10 43.12 -18.47
N SER A 574 8.47 42.04 -18.96
CA SER A 574 8.22 41.81 -20.41
C SER A 574 6.83 42.20 -20.91
N GLU A 575 5.93 42.70 -20.07
CA GLU A 575 4.68 43.30 -20.55
C GLU A 575 4.83 44.82 -20.72
N PRO A 576 4.62 45.36 -21.93
CA PRO A 576 4.65 46.81 -22.14
C PRO A 576 3.38 47.46 -21.57
N PRO A 577 3.48 48.64 -20.91
CA PRO A 577 2.32 49.35 -20.41
C PRO A 577 1.48 49.89 -21.55
N GLY A 578 0.21 49.46 -21.60
CA GLY A 578 -0.80 50.07 -22.47
C GLY A 578 -1.06 51.51 -22.11
N ILE A 579 -0.89 52.36 -23.08
CA ILE A 579 -1.13 53.80 -23.06
C ILE A 579 -2.62 54.05 -22.78
N LEU A 580 -2.92 54.75 -21.68
CA LEU A 580 -4.13 55.56 -21.57
C LEU A 580 -3.74 56.93 -21.01
N ASP A 581 -3.79 57.88 -21.94
CA ASP A 581 -3.78 59.32 -21.67
C ASP A 581 -4.89 59.73 -20.73
N ARG A 582 -4.56 60.50 -19.72
CA ARG A 582 -5.40 61.61 -19.25
C ARG A 582 -4.63 62.57 -18.36
N ASP A 583 -4.71 63.80 -18.76
CA ASP A 583 -4.20 65.04 -18.22
C ASP A 583 -4.42 65.35 -16.75
N ALA A 584 -3.52 66.12 -16.25
CA ALA A 584 -3.67 67.32 -15.41
C ALA A 584 -2.93 67.34 -14.07
N SER A 585 -1.87 68.08 -14.13
CA SER A 585 -1.46 69.21 -13.26
C SER A 585 -1.26 69.00 -11.74
N SER A 586 -0.07 69.41 -11.35
CA SER A 586 0.35 70.18 -10.15
C SER A 586 0.76 69.45 -8.89
N GLY A 587 1.98 69.81 -8.42
CA GLY A 587 2.35 69.74 -7.01
C GLY A 587 3.72 69.14 -6.76
N SER A 588 4.76 69.92 -6.99
CA SER A 588 6.15 69.72 -6.51
C SER A 588 6.22 69.66 -4.99
N GLN A 589 6.86 68.67 -4.41
CA GLN A 589 7.76 68.82 -3.24
C GLN A 589 8.71 67.62 -3.20
N GLY A 590 10.00 67.95 -3.23
CA GLY A 590 11.10 67.02 -3.23
C GLY A 590 11.37 66.39 -1.85
N PHE A 591 11.89 65.20 -1.91
CA PHE A 591 12.68 64.66 -0.79
C PHE A 591 13.94 64.02 -1.36
N GLU A 592 15.08 64.51 -0.81
CA GLU A 592 16.42 64.03 -1.09
C GLU A 592 16.70 62.64 -0.46
N PRO A 593 17.64 61.88 -1.02
CA PRO A 593 18.01 60.58 -0.50
C PRO A 593 19.05 60.69 0.63
N TYR A 594 18.82 59.89 1.67
CA TYR A 594 19.73 59.76 2.81
C TYR A 594 20.83 58.72 2.50
N SER A 595 22.08 59.15 2.57
CA SER A 595 23.28 58.31 2.52
C SER A 595 23.73 57.92 3.95
N PRO A 596 24.25 56.71 4.17
CA PRO A 596 24.78 56.32 5.47
C PRO A 596 26.27 56.63 5.59
N SER A 597 26.63 57.39 6.61
CA SER A 597 28.03 57.63 7.01
C SER A 597 28.34 56.99 8.37
N MET A 598 29.35 56.14 8.33
CA MET A 598 30.45 55.89 9.26
C MET A 598 30.25 55.89 10.78
N LEU A 599 30.77 54.79 11.32
CA LEU A 599 31.18 54.46 12.69
C LEU A 599 32.01 55.55 13.44
N PRO A 600 32.07 55.44 14.79
CA PRO A 600 33.25 54.82 15.39
C PRO A 600 32.97 53.94 16.64
N GLY A 601 33.93 53.06 16.89
CA GLY A 601 33.91 52.04 17.91
C GLY A 601 34.08 52.49 19.35
N ALA A 602 33.68 51.60 20.26
CA ALA A 602 34.20 51.54 21.65
C ALA A 602 33.90 50.17 22.27
N GLY A 603 34.91 49.52 22.70
CA GLY A 603 35.17 48.89 23.99
C GLY A 603 34.20 47.77 24.47
N MET A 604 34.68 46.54 24.51
CA MET A 604 34.16 45.49 25.39
C MET A 604 34.27 45.86 26.88
N PRO A 605 33.40 45.31 27.72
CA PRO A 605 33.89 44.58 28.88
C PRO A 605 33.33 43.17 29.00
N GLU A 606 34.20 42.26 29.40
CA GLU A 606 33.88 40.90 29.88
C GLU A 606 32.92 40.96 31.07
N SER A 607 31.88 40.14 31.04
CA SER A 607 31.16 39.78 32.26
C SER A 607 30.89 38.29 32.31
N ARG A 608 31.52 37.69 33.29
CA ARG A 608 31.25 36.37 33.85
C ARG A 608 29.76 36.25 34.23
N PHE A 609 29.05 35.26 33.65
CA PHE A 609 27.91 34.63 34.31
C PHE A 609 27.95 33.15 34.01
N GLY A 610 28.18 32.35 35.05
CA GLY A 610 28.08 30.91 35.03
C GLY A 610 26.62 30.47 34.80
N ASN A 611 26.44 29.43 34.02
CA ASN A 611 25.16 28.86 33.68
C ASN A 611 24.69 27.85 34.75
N PRO A 612 23.64 28.15 35.56
CA PRO A 612 23.20 27.29 36.66
C PRO A 612 22.58 25.93 36.22
N GLN A 613 22.37 25.71 34.93
CA GLN A 613 21.77 24.46 34.44
C GLN A 613 22.80 23.33 34.22
N ALA A 614 24.07 23.66 33.97
CA ALA A 614 25.12 22.65 33.79
C ALA A 614 25.49 21.93 35.11
N ASP A 615 25.35 22.61 36.23
CA ASP A 615 25.68 22.03 37.55
C ASP A 615 24.60 21.09 38.08
N ARG A 616 23.33 21.27 37.69
CA ARG A 616 22.24 20.36 38.05
C ARG A 616 22.33 19.04 37.28
N PHE A 617 22.78 19.07 36.05
CA PHE A 617 22.91 17.83 35.22
C PHE A 617 24.06 16.94 35.69
N ASN A 618 25.15 17.53 36.14
CA ASN A 618 26.30 16.80 36.69
C ASN A 618 26.03 16.23 38.10
N ALA A 619 25.16 16.84 38.88
CA ALA A 619 24.72 16.33 40.19
C ALA A 619 23.80 15.09 40.01
N LEU A 620 22.87 15.11 39.05
CA LEU A 620 21.96 13.98 38.76
C LEU A 620 22.73 12.76 38.24
N ARG A 621 23.76 12.97 37.43
CA ARG A 621 24.61 11.89 36.86
C ARG A 621 25.44 11.17 37.93
N ARG A 622 25.85 11.86 39.01
CA ARG A 622 26.57 11.25 40.14
C ARG A 622 25.64 10.44 41.04
N GLN A 623 24.37 10.79 41.14
CA GLN A 623 23.39 10.10 41.96
C GLN A 623 22.91 8.77 41.32
N ILE A 624 22.90 8.67 39.98
CA ILE A 624 22.54 7.46 39.25
C ILE A 624 23.67 6.40 39.27
N LEU A 625 24.93 6.83 39.39
CA LEU A 625 26.10 5.94 39.39
C LEU A 625 26.48 5.40 40.79
N SER A 626 25.78 5.78 41.85
CA SER A 626 26.09 5.38 43.23
C SER A 626 25.13 4.35 43.85
N THR A 627 24.20 3.80 43.10
CA THR A 627 23.20 2.82 43.60
C THR A 627 23.40 1.39 43.13
N ASP A 628 24.61 1.03 42.68
CA ASP A 628 24.88 -0.36 42.28
C ASP A 628 26.09 -0.93 43.05
N SER A 629 25.86 -1.23 44.32
CA SER A 629 26.77 -2.11 45.09
C SER A 629 26.13 -2.56 46.40
N GLY A 630 25.79 -3.84 46.53
CA GLY A 630 25.57 -4.48 47.79
C GLY A 630 24.76 -5.75 47.72
N PRO A 631 24.84 -6.64 48.73
CA PRO A 631 25.66 -7.84 48.59
C PRO A 631 24.86 -9.16 48.58
N ASP A 632 25.56 -10.18 48.11
CA ASP A 632 25.37 -11.63 48.26
C ASP A 632 24.60 -12.11 49.52
N ARG A 633 23.61 -12.99 49.33
CA ARG A 633 23.31 -14.10 50.26
C ARG A 633 22.64 -15.29 49.53
N ARG A 634 23.32 -16.40 49.61
CA ARG A 634 22.87 -17.76 49.23
C ARG A 634 22.14 -18.46 50.40
N PRO A 635 21.72 -19.73 50.27
CA PRO A 635 20.30 -20.09 50.23
C PRO A 635 19.91 -21.01 51.40
N GLY A 636 18.62 -21.14 51.64
CA GLY A 636 18.09 -22.11 52.62
C GLY A 636 16.83 -22.77 52.07
N GLY A 637 16.88 -24.08 51.99
CA GLY A 637 15.85 -24.96 51.46
C GLY A 637 14.65 -25.14 52.39
N GLY A 638 13.59 -25.73 51.83
CA GLY A 638 12.40 -26.16 52.54
C GLY A 638 11.30 -26.61 51.59
N THR A 639 11.15 -27.91 51.50
CA THR A 639 10.14 -28.65 50.76
C THR A 639 8.74 -28.62 51.42
N PRO A 640 7.72 -29.30 50.87
CA PRO A 640 6.40 -28.75 50.56
C PRO A 640 5.28 -29.27 51.46
N ARG A 641 4.11 -28.63 51.39
CA ARG A 641 2.85 -29.30 51.78
C ARG A 641 1.63 -28.79 51.01
N LYS A 642 0.89 -29.79 50.60
CA LYS A 642 -0.44 -29.87 50.00
C LYS A 642 -1.51 -28.97 50.63
N GLY A 643 -2.43 -28.57 49.82
CA GLY A 643 -3.73 -28.03 50.05
C GLY A 643 -4.39 -27.68 48.73
#